data_fcce57254e0ed7d2108bf14241314606
#
_entry.id   fcce57254e0ed7d2108bf14241314606
#
_cell.length_a   1.000
_cell.length_b   1.000
_cell.length_c   1.000
_cell.angle_alpha   90.00
_cell.angle_beta   90.00
_cell.angle_gamma   90.00
#
_symmetry.space_group_name_H-M   'P 1'
#
loop_
_entity.id
_entity.type
_entity.pdbx_description
1 polymer ?
#
loop_
_entity_poly.entity_id
_entity_poly.type
_entity_poly.pdbx_seq_one_letter_code
_entity_poly.pdbx_strand_id
1 'polypeptide(L)'
;GGTLTAEAGPFAGLNVLKDANAAILAALRDTGALLAEQSYAHRYPYDWRTKKPTIFRATEQWFASVEGFREQALAAIAAVNWMPESGRNRIEAMVRDRGDWCISRQRTWGVPIPVFYHRETGEVLLNADTLAHIQALIAEHGSDVWWERDEAGLLPPAWADQAGQWRKGTDTMDVWFDSGSSWAGVLGGLKGATAMERGVTLAGAEAGDGALGAGAAGAGADGEAAVAADAAGAAAASVGGSAGAVSPGDTPLNFPADLYLEGSDQHRGWFQSSLLTAVAVTGGAPYRRVLTHGFVLDEKGRKMSKSLGNVVDPAVLVEGGKNEKQEPAYGADVLRLWVSSVDYSADVPLGPGIVKQLADVYRKVRNTARYLLGNLHDFDPRPQAEGGDAVPIAELPLLDRWMLQRTAALIDGVSADFERFEFYRFFQALQNFCVVDLSNVYLDIAKDRLYVSAADSFRRRSCQTVLHLVVERLAGLIAPVLCHMAEDIWQNLPYPVAEASVFERGWPTVPDDWRAGAGGGYGAETDAAVRELLFTLRPRVNRLLEACRRQPAAKSGSEASGEAQDANEAIGSSLEAQVQLELGAAGGRLAEALALLAASPHSEVDNLADWLLVSSLRLGGPPPPAVLAEASDEAFTLRIARAEGEKCERCWHYETDIGQHPAHPTVCGRCVAVLEG
;
A
#
# COMPACT_ATOMS: atom_id res chain seq x y z
N GLY A 1 -48.99 4.70 -12.30
CA GLY A 1 -48.71 5.64 -12.59
C GLY A 1 -48.67 7.14 -12.28
N GLY A 2 -48.79 7.60 -11.03
CA GLY A 2 -48.72 9.02 -10.69
C GLY A 2 -50.01 9.80 -10.94
N THR A 3 -51.13 9.09 -11.06
CA THR A 3 -52.49 9.67 -11.12
C THR A 3 -53.24 9.38 -9.84
N LEU A 4 -54.07 10.33 -9.42
CA LEU A 4 -54.97 10.17 -8.28
C LEU A 4 -56.00 9.09 -8.53
N THR A 5 -56.33 8.29 -7.52
CA THR A 5 -57.31 7.20 -7.58
C THR A 5 -58.75 7.72 -7.53
N ALA A 6 -59.75 6.84 -7.70
CA ALA A 6 -61.15 7.20 -7.58
C ALA A 6 -61.54 7.78 -6.21
N GLU A 7 -60.79 7.44 -5.16
CA GLU A 7 -60.97 7.98 -3.80
C GLU A 7 -60.73 9.50 -3.69
N ALA A 8 -59.97 10.06 -4.64
CA ALA A 8 -59.74 11.51 -4.70
C ALA A 8 -60.92 12.29 -5.24
N GLY A 9 -62.09 11.63 -5.49
CA GLY A 9 -63.31 12.26 -5.92
C GLY A 9 -63.15 13.08 -7.20
N PRO A 10 -63.38 14.41 -7.17
CA PRO A 10 -63.31 15.26 -8.36
C PRO A 10 -61.93 15.37 -8.99
N PHE A 11 -60.88 14.94 -8.30
CA PHE A 11 -59.47 14.97 -8.76
C PHE A 11 -59.00 13.64 -9.32
N ALA A 12 -59.85 12.62 -9.34
CA ALA A 12 -59.53 11.30 -9.86
C ALA A 12 -59.01 11.36 -11.31
N GLY A 13 -57.96 10.61 -11.61
CA GLY A 13 -57.33 10.57 -12.93
C GLY A 13 -56.35 11.69 -13.23
N LEU A 14 -56.26 12.76 -12.40
CA LEU A 14 -55.30 13.83 -12.58
C LEU A 14 -53.90 13.40 -12.17
N ASN A 15 -52.89 13.88 -12.90
CA ASN A 15 -51.51 13.57 -12.60
C ASN A 15 -50.96 14.47 -11.46
N VAL A 16 -50.40 13.84 -10.41
CA VAL A 16 -49.93 14.53 -9.19
C VAL A 16 -48.78 15.51 -9.42
N LEU A 17 -48.04 15.37 -10.51
CA LEU A 17 -46.91 16.28 -10.86
C LEU A 17 -47.28 17.28 -11.94
N LYS A 18 -48.51 17.27 -12.46
CA LYS A 18 -48.99 18.15 -13.54
C LYS A 18 -50.30 18.84 -13.16
N ASP A 19 -51.40 18.22 -13.51
CA ASP A 19 -52.71 18.85 -13.52
C ASP A 19 -53.36 18.91 -12.14
N ALA A 20 -53.03 18.00 -11.25
CA ALA A 20 -53.64 17.90 -9.92
C ALA A 20 -53.43 19.16 -9.07
N ASN A 21 -52.23 19.74 -9.07
CA ASN A 21 -51.93 20.94 -8.28
C ASN A 21 -52.85 22.12 -8.66
N ALA A 22 -52.98 22.39 -9.95
CA ALA A 22 -53.80 23.48 -10.44
C ALA A 22 -55.28 23.27 -10.10
N ALA A 23 -55.80 22.03 -10.28
CA ALA A 23 -57.17 21.68 -9.97
C ALA A 23 -57.51 21.78 -8.46
N ILE A 24 -56.59 21.28 -7.61
CA ILE A 24 -56.72 21.38 -6.14
C ILE A 24 -56.69 22.83 -5.68
N LEU A 25 -55.74 23.65 -6.19
CA LEU A 25 -55.67 25.06 -5.87
C LEU A 25 -56.93 25.82 -6.28
N ALA A 26 -57.49 25.51 -7.46
CA ALA A 26 -58.77 26.08 -7.91
C ALA A 26 -59.92 25.74 -6.95
N ALA A 27 -60.06 24.47 -6.58
CA ALA A 27 -61.07 24.03 -5.63
C ALA A 27 -60.92 24.68 -4.23
N LEU A 28 -59.66 24.86 -3.75
CA LEU A 28 -59.39 25.52 -2.48
C LEU A 28 -59.74 27.02 -2.54
N ARG A 29 -59.60 27.69 -3.69
CA ARG A 29 -60.04 29.08 -3.89
C ARG A 29 -61.54 29.17 -3.89
N ASP A 30 -62.23 28.28 -4.61
CA ASP A 30 -63.68 28.26 -4.73
C ASP A 30 -64.36 28.00 -3.38
N THR A 31 -63.77 27.22 -2.52
CA THR A 31 -64.24 26.94 -1.16
C THR A 31 -63.82 27.98 -0.12
N GLY A 32 -62.97 28.95 -0.49
CA GLY A 32 -62.41 29.93 0.43
C GLY A 32 -61.40 29.40 1.42
N ALA A 33 -60.91 28.19 1.20
CA ALA A 33 -59.94 27.52 2.09
C ALA A 33 -58.48 27.85 1.77
N LEU A 34 -58.17 28.48 0.63
CA LEU A 34 -56.82 28.88 0.26
C LEU A 34 -56.42 30.17 0.99
N LEU A 35 -55.46 30.05 1.91
CA LEU A 35 -54.92 31.18 2.65
C LEU A 35 -53.90 32.02 1.86
N ALA A 36 -52.97 31.35 1.18
CA ALA A 36 -51.93 32.02 0.39
C ALA A 36 -51.36 31.04 -0.63
N GLU A 37 -50.86 31.59 -1.71
CA GLU A 37 -50.07 30.88 -2.72
C GLU A 37 -48.81 31.68 -3.05
N GLN A 38 -47.68 30.99 -3.07
CA GLN A 38 -46.42 31.60 -3.46
C GLN A 38 -45.58 30.68 -4.30
N SER A 39 -44.80 31.21 -5.19
CA SER A 39 -43.78 30.46 -5.91
C SER A 39 -42.61 30.14 -4.99
N TYR A 40 -42.26 28.87 -4.89
CA TYR A 40 -41.18 28.39 -4.05
C TYR A 40 -40.19 27.53 -4.84
N ALA A 41 -38.97 28.04 -5.02
CA ALA A 41 -37.90 27.28 -5.67
C ALA A 41 -37.21 26.37 -4.64
N HIS A 42 -37.23 25.08 -4.88
CA HIS A 42 -36.58 24.09 -4.02
C HIS A 42 -35.98 22.96 -4.83
N ARG A 43 -35.08 22.19 -4.16
CA ARG A 43 -34.52 20.97 -4.77
C ARG A 43 -35.58 19.86 -4.69
N TYR A 44 -35.90 19.26 -5.84
CA TYR A 44 -36.81 18.14 -5.94
C TYR A 44 -36.06 16.87 -6.36
N PRO A 45 -36.36 15.68 -5.76
CA PRO A 45 -35.69 14.44 -6.13
C PRO A 45 -36.09 13.95 -7.51
N TYR A 46 -35.11 13.62 -8.32
CA TYR A 46 -35.25 13.02 -9.65
C TYR A 46 -34.65 11.63 -9.66
N ASP A 47 -35.31 10.70 -10.34
CA ASP A 47 -34.72 9.38 -10.60
C ASP A 47 -33.45 9.53 -11.46
N TRP A 48 -32.35 9.01 -10.98
CA TRP A 48 -31.04 9.18 -11.59
C TRP A 48 -30.90 8.51 -12.97
N ARG A 49 -31.71 7.46 -13.25
CA ARG A 49 -31.72 6.76 -14.55
C ARG A 49 -32.65 7.46 -15.54
N THR A 50 -33.90 7.66 -15.17
CA THR A 50 -34.91 8.22 -16.07
C THR A 50 -34.86 9.72 -16.18
N LYS A 51 -34.14 10.41 -15.26
CA LYS A 51 -34.09 11.87 -15.14
C LYS A 51 -35.47 12.52 -15.01
N LYS A 52 -36.46 11.78 -14.48
CA LYS A 52 -37.81 12.27 -14.23
C LYS A 52 -38.03 12.51 -12.74
N PRO A 53 -38.89 13.46 -12.35
CA PRO A 53 -39.21 13.69 -10.95
C PRO A 53 -39.87 12.44 -10.33
N THR A 54 -39.51 12.16 -9.07
CA THR A 54 -40.07 11.06 -8.28
C THR A 54 -41.38 11.45 -7.64
N ILE A 55 -42.14 10.48 -7.14
CA ILE A 55 -43.39 10.68 -6.40
C ILE A 55 -43.19 10.10 -5.01
N PHE A 56 -43.55 10.84 -3.97
CA PHE A 56 -43.63 10.34 -2.61
C PHE A 56 -44.96 9.57 -2.45
N ARG A 57 -44.83 8.29 -2.06
CA ARG A 57 -45.94 7.39 -1.88
C ARG A 57 -45.72 6.52 -0.65
N ALA A 58 -46.74 6.43 0.21
CA ALA A 58 -46.80 5.42 1.26
C ALA A 58 -47.08 4.05 0.62
N THR A 59 -46.30 3.05 0.95
CA THR A 59 -46.47 1.66 0.49
C THR A 59 -46.10 0.71 1.63
N GLU A 60 -46.75 -0.44 1.66
CA GLU A 60 -46.33 -1.53 2.56
C GLU A 60 -44.94 -1.99 2.18
N GLN A 61 -44.07 -2.16 3.17
CA GLN A 61 -42.68 -2.55 3.00
C GLN A 61 -42.28 -3.47 4.13
N TRP A 62 -41.27 -4.31 3.87
CA TRP A 62 -40.58 -5.08 4.88
C TRP A 62 -39.44 -4.30 5.48
N PHE A 63 -39.35 -4.27 6.80
CA PHE A 63 -38.33 -3.61 7.56
C PHE A 63 -37.60 -4.61 8.47
N ALA A 64 -36.29 -4.52 8.51
CA ALA A 64 -35.47 -5.15 9.54
C ALA A 64 -35.19 -4.15 10.65
N SER A 65 -35.66 -4.44 11.88
CA SER A 65 -35.36 -3.57 13.02
C SER A 65 -33.92 -3.73 13.47
N VAL A 66 -33.27 -2.60 13.71
CA VAL A 66 -31.87 -2.54 14.20
C VAL A 66 -31.85 -2.30 15.72
N GLU A 67 -32.97 -1.96 16.31
CA GLU A 67 -33.05 -1.52 17.70
C GLU A 67 -32.57 -2.58 18.69
N GLY A 68 -32.92 -3.85 18.49
CA GLY A 68 -32.58 -4.94 19.40
C GLY A 68 -31.09 -5.31 19.47
N PHE A 69 -30.25 -4.86 18.52
CA PHE A 69 -28.83 -5.15 18.48
C PHE A 69 -27.93 -3.92 18.20
N ARG A 70 -28.47 -2.70 18.26
CA ARG A 70 -27.73 -1.46 17.98
C ARG A 70 -26.52 -1.30 18.89
N GLU A 71 -26.67 -1.54 20.18
CA GLU A 71 -25.57 -1.44 21.15
C GLU A 71 -24.48 -2.48 20.88
N GLN A 72 -24.85 -3.69 20.48
CA GLN A 72 -23.90 -4.72 20.08
C GLN A 72 -23.15 -4.31 18.81
N ALA A 73 -23.83 -3.68 17.84
CA ALA A 73 -23.20 -3.17 16.64
C ALA A 73 -22.21 -2.04 16.93
N LEU A 74 -22.55 -1.13 17.87
CA LEU A 74 -21.63 -0.08 18.31
C LEU A 74 -20.41 -0.65 19.04
N ALA A 75 -20.61 -1.66 19.87
CA ALA A 75 -19.51 -2.38 20.53
C ALA A 75 -18.61 -3.11 19.51
N ALA A 76 -19.20 -3.75 18.50
CA ALA A 76 -18.48 -4.41 17.42
C ALA A 76 -17.65 -3.41 16.60
N ILE A 77 -18.18 -2.21 16.30
CA ILE A 77 -17.43 -1.11 15.63
C ILE A 77 -16.21 -0.73 16.46
N ALA A 78 -16.35 -0.64 17.79
CA ALA A 78 -15.25 -0.24 18.67
C ALA A 78 -14.11 -1.27 18.69
N ALA A 79 -14.40 -2.54 18.44
CA ALA A 79 -13.41 -3.63 18.41
C ALA A 79 -12.68 -3.77 17.07
N VAL A 80 -13.17 -3.14 15.99
CA VAL A 80 -12.57 -3.19 14.66
C VAL A 80 -11.47 -2.15 14.51
N ASN A 81 -10.37 -2.52 13.85
CA ASN A 81 -9.31 -1.59 13.48
C ASN A 81 -9.66 -0.85 12.18
N TRP A 82 -9.92 0.45 12.28
CA TRP A 82 -10.31 1.32 11.16
C TRP A 82 -9.12 2.10 10.62
N MET A 83 -8.89 2.02 9.31
CA MET A 83 -7.84 2.73 8.60
C MET A 83 -8.42 3.53 7.42
N PRO A 84 -8.41 4.87 7.47
CA PRO A 84 -8.01 5.71 8.60
C PRO A 84 -9.01 5.63 9.78
N GLU A 85 -8.56 6.00 10.98
CA GLU A 85 -9.38 5.95 12.20
C GLU A 85 -10.67 6.80 12.11
N SER A 86 -10.66 7.85 11.30
CA SER A 86 -11.84 8.68 11.02
C SER A 86 -13.03 7.89 10.44
N GLY A 87 -12.78 6.75 9.83
CA GLY A 87 -13.80 5.81 9.35
C GLY A 87 -14.67 5.27 10.48
N ARG A 88 -14.09 5.04 11.67
CA ARG A 88 -14.82 4.63 12.88
C ARG A 88 -15.90 5.63 13.26
N ASN A 89 -15.53 6.90 13.41
CA ASN A 89 -16.47 7.93 13.80
C ASN A 89 -17.65 8.04 12.81
N ARG A 90 -17.36 7.85 11.53
CA ARG A 90 -18.35 7.93 10.47
C ARG A 90 -19.36 6.79 10.53
N ILE A 91 -18.91 5.54 10.65
CA ILE A 91 -19.83 4.39 10.72
C ILE A 91 -20.57 4.35 12.05
N GLU A 92 -19.93 4.72 13.14
CA GLU A 92 -20.54 4.80 14.48
C GLU A 92 -21.73 5.77 14.49
N ALA A 93 -21.55 6.99 13.95
CA ALA A 93 -22.66 7.95 13.81
C ALA A 93 -23.79 7.38 12.95
N MET A 94 -23.45 6.75 11.82
CA MET A 94 -24.45 6.17 10.92
C MET A 94 -25.23 5.01 11.56
N VAL A 95 -24.63 4.20 12.43
CA VAL A 95 -25.33 3.09 13.11
C VAL A 95 -26.11 3.61 14.31
N ARG A 96 -25.60 4.58 15.06
CA ARG A 96 -26.27 5.19 16.21
C ARG A 96 -27.60 5.83 15.80
N ASP A 97 -27.60 6.55 14.69
CA ASP A 97 -28.75 7.31 14.21
C ASP A 97 -29.64 6.51 13.24
N ARG A 98 -29.32 5.21 13.03
CA ARG A 98 -30.05 4.39 12.08
C ARG A 98 -31.41 3.98 12.64
N GLY A 99 -32.46 4.28 11.88
CA GLY A 99 -33.77 3.66 12.04
C GLY A 99 -33.85 2.25 11.44
N ASP A 100 -35.06 1.72 11.37
CA ASP A 100 -35.31 0.43 10.75
C ASP A 100 -34.86 0.41 9.28
N TRP A 101 -34.36 -0.71 8.84
CA TRP A 101 -33.87 -0.88 7.48
C TRP A 101 -34.99 -1.44 6.58
N CYS A 102 -35.51 -0.62 5.66
CA CYS A 102 -36.42 -1.08 4.62
C CYS A 102 -35.67 -2.04 3.67
N ILE A 103 -35.97 -3.33 3.76
CA ILE A 103 -35.28 -4.39 3.01
C ILE A 103 -36.02 -4.82 1.73
N SER A 104 -37.31 -4.49 1.56
CA SER A 104 -38.07 -4.87 0.37
C SER A 104 -37.89 -3.89 -0.79
N ARG A 105 -37.87 -4.42 -2.00
CA ARG A 105 -37.80 -3.67 -3.26
C ARG A 105 -38.77 -4.25 -4.26
N GLN A 106 -39.47 -3.39 -4.99
CA GLN A 106 -40.35 -3.74 -6.10
C GLN A 106 -39.53 -3.71 -7.40
N ARG A 107 -38.66 -4.70 -7.56
CA ARG A 107 -37.72 -4.83 -8.70
C ARG A 107 -37.66 -6.27 -9.16
N THR A 108 -37.26 -6.47 -10.41
CA THR A 108 -37.08 -7.82 -10.99
C THR A 108 -35.69 -8.42 -10.65
N TRP A 109 -34.74 -7.61 -10.21
CA TRP A 109 -33.41 -8.05 -9.84
C TRP A 109 -33.22 -8.04 -8.31
N GLY A 110 -32.81 -9.15 -7.76
CA GLY A 110 -32.56 -9.37 -6.33
C GLY A 110 -33.07 -10.71 -5.86
N VAL A 111 -32.67 -11.16 -4.68
CA VAL A 111 -33.15 -12.37 -4.04
C VAL A 111 -34.62 -12.13 -3.59
N PRO A 112 -35.57 -13.03 -3.90
CA PRO A 112 -36.94 -12.85 -3.47
C PRO A 112 -37.09 -12.92 -1.95
N ILE A 113 -38.01 -12.14 -1.40
CA ILE A 113 -38.44 -12.30 -0.01
C ILE A 113 -39.41 -13.48 0.05
N PRO A 114 -39.09 -14.61 0.71
CA PRO A 114 -39.83 -15.85 0.62
C PRO A 114 -41.04 -15.85 1.56
N VAL A 115 -42.02 -14.98 1.27
CA VAL A 115 -43.23 -14.79 2.08
C VAL A 115 -44.46 -15.13 1.28
N PHE A 116 -45.47 -15.74 1.93
CA PHE A 116 -46.80 -15.96 1.37
C PHE A 116 -47.84 -15.13 2.11
N TYR A 117 -48.87 -14.71 1.39
CA TYR A 117 -49.97 -13.92 1.92
C TYR A 117 -51.29 -14.67 1.69
N HIS A 118 -52.11 -14.79 2.70
CA HIS A 118 -53.44 -15.36 2.55
C HIS A 118 -54.28 -14.46 1.63
N ARG A 119 -54.93 -15.05 0.65
CA ARG A 119 -55.63 -14.30 -0.43
C ARG A 119 -56.79 -13.44 0.06
N GLU A 120 -57.52 -13.92 1.09
CA GLU A 120 -58.69 -13.23 1.63
C GLU A 120 -58.35 -12.32 2.82
N THR A 121 -57.56 -12.80 3.76
CA THR A 121 -57.26 -12.07 5.01
C THR A 121 -56.03 -11.18 4.91
N GLY A 122 -55.11 -11.44 3.97
CA GLY A 122 -53.81 -10.77 3.89
C GLY A 122 -52.82 -11.26 4.94
N GLU A 123 -53.16 -12.26 5.74
CA GLU A 123 -52.28 -12.83 6.75
C GLU A 123 -50.97 -13.32 6.15
N VAL A 124 -49.89 -13.08 6.89
CA VAL A 124 -48.53 -13.40 6.45
C VAL A 124 -48.13 -14.80 6.93
N LEU A 125 -47.73 -15.66 6.01
CA LEU A 125 -47.09 -16.94 6.31
C LEU A 125 -45.62 -16.85 6.06
N LEU A 126 -44.87 -16.74 7.14
CA LEU A 126 -43.42 -16.71 7.19
C LEU A 126 -42.97 -17.35 8.51
N ASN A 127 -42.55 -18.60 8.48
CA ASN A 127 -42.14 -19.35 9.63
C ASN A 127 -40.91 -20.24 9.33
N ALA A 128 -40.44 -20.93 10.31
CA ALA A 128 -39.24 -21.78 10.22
C ALA A 128 -39.39 -22.87 9.14
N ASP A 129 -40.55 -23.50 9.05
CA ASP A 129 -40.77 -24.61 8.13
C ASP A 129 -40.81 -24.12 6.66
N THR A 130 -41.49 -22.98 6.42
CA THR A 130 -41.52 -22.38 5.08
C THR A 130 -40.14 -21.89 4.67
N LEU A 131 -39.40 -21.26 5.56
CA LEU A 131 -38.02 -20.80 5.27
C LEU A 131 -37.09 -21.96 4.96
N ALA A 132 -37.08 -23.02 5.80
CA ALA A 132 -36.24 -24.18 5.59
C ALA A 132 -36.55 -24.89 4.25
N HIS A 133 -37.83 -25.00 3.92
CA HIS A 133 -38.24 -25.60 2.65
C HIS A 133 -37.80 -24.77 1.45
N ILE A 134 -38.03 -23.45 1.47
CA ILE A 134 -37.60 -22.56 0.38
C ILE A 134 -36.05 -22.53 0.29
N GLN A 135 -35.37 -22.53 1.40
CA GLN A 135 -33.90 -22.62 1.42
C GLN A 135 -33.40 -23.88 0.70
N ALA A 136 -34.02 -25.04 0.97
CA ALA A 136 -33.69 -26.29 0.29
C ALA A 136 -33.96 -26.22 -1.22
N LEU A 137 -35.09 -25.65 -1.64
CA LEU A 137 -35.44 -25.47 -3.04
C LEU A 137 -34.46 -24.53 -3.76
N ILE A 138 -34.08 -23.43 -3.12
CA ILE A 138 -33.10 -22.48 -3.68
C ILE A 138 -31.71 -23.12 -3.76
N ALA A 139 -31.31 -23.92 -2.78
CA ALA A 139 -30.02 -24.64 -2.78
C ALA A 139 -29.92 -25.64 -3.95
N GLU A 140 -31.02 -26.27 -4.32
CA GLU A 140 -31.08 -27.24 -5.41
C GLU A 140 -31.26 -26.59 -6.80
N HIS A 141 -32.11 -25.57 -6.89
CA HIS A 141 -32.59 -25.03 -8.18
C HIS A 141 -32.18 -23.56 -8.43
N GLY A 142 -31.56 -22.89 -7.46
CA GLY A 142 -31.26 -21.45 -7.53
C GLY A 142 -32.47 -20.59 -7.16
N SER A 143 -32.27 -19.27 -7.03
CA SER A 143 -33.31 -18.32 -6.60
C SER A 143 -34.47 -18.15 -7.61
N ASP A 144 -34.24 -18.50 -8.86
CA ASP A 144 -35.24 -18.39 -9.92
C ASP A 144 -36.45 -19.34 -9.69
N VAL A 145 -36.26 -20.41 -8.92
CA VAL A 145 -37.32 -21.36 -8.52
C VAL A 145 -38.54 -20.64 -7.89
N TRP A 146 -38.31 -19.51 -7.18
CA TRP A 146 -39.39 -18.69 -6.61
C TRP A 146 -40.31 -18.09 -7.67
N TRP A 147 -39.75 -17.73 -8.82
CA TRP A 147 -40.49 -17.12 -9.92
C TRP A 147 -41.11 -18.16 -10.85
N GLU A 148 -40.44 -19.28 -11.04
CA GLU A 148 -40.82 -20.32 -11.99
C GLU A 148 -41.94 -21.23 -11.48
N ARG A 149 -41.98 -21.51 -10.16
CA ARG A 149 -43.00 -22.38 -9.58
C ARG A 149 -44.21 -21.60 -9.05
N ASP A 150 -45.35 -22.26 -9.06
CA ASP A 150 -46.56 -21.79 -8.37
C ASP A 150 -46.49 -22.04 -6.86
N GLU A 151 -47.49 -21.57 -6.12
CA GLU A 151 -47.55 -21.71 -4.67
C GLU A 151 -47.56 -23.16 -4.20
N ALA A 152 -48.16 -24.07 -4.99
CA ALA A 152 -48.20 -25.49 -4.68
C ALA A 152 -46.80 -26.14 -4.75
N GLY A 153 -45.95 -25.66 -5.67
CA GLY A 153 -44.59 -26.12 -5.82
C GLY A 153 -43.58 -25.45 -4.86
N LEU A 154 -43.98 -24.39 -4.17
CA LEU A 154 -43.14 -23.63 -3.24
C LEU A 154 -43.49 -23.84 -1.78
N LEU A 155 -44.73 -24.20 -1.45
CA LEU A 155 -45.16 -24.45 -0.07
C LEU A 155 -44.67 -25.81 0.44
N PRO A 156 -44.29 -25.93 1.73
CA PRO A 156 -44.00 -27.23 2.32
C PRO A 156 -45.18 -28.21 2.20
N PRO A 157 -44.93 -29.53 2.20
CA PRO A 157 -45.98 -30.54 2.08
C PRO A 157 -47.13 -30.37 3.08
N ALA A 158 -46.87 -29.88 4.28
CA ALA A 158 -47.91 -29.61 5.28
C ALA A 158 -48.91 -28.52 4.87
N TRP A 159 -48.59 -27.69 3.88
CA TRP A 159 -49.45 -26.60 3.38
C TRP A 159 -49.93 -26.83 1.95
N ALA A 160 -49.57 -27.95 1.32
CA ALA A 160 -49.86 -28.21 -0.09
C ALA A 160 -51.38 -28.24 -0.38
N ASP A 161 -52.18 -28.80 0.50
CA ASP A 161 -53.63 -28.86 0.36
C ASP A 161 -54.31 -27.49 0.45
N GLN A 162 -53.62 -26.50 0.99
CA GLN A 162 -54.12 -25.14 1.17
C GLN A 162 -53.47 -24.14 0.19
N ALA A 163 -52.65 -24.61 -0.74
CA ALA A 163 -51.88 -23.75 -1.64
C ALA A 163 -52.72 -22.71 -2.37
N GLY A 164 -53.99 -23.07 -2.74
CA GLY A 164 -54.90 -22.15 -3.39
C GLY A 164 -55.37 -20.96 -2.53
N GLN A 165 -55.20 -21.02 -1.22
CA GLN A 165 -55.54 -19.93 -0.29
C GLN A 165 -54.40 -18.89 -0.17
N TRP A 166 -53.21 -19.23 -0.61
CA TRP A 166 -52.01 -18.40 -0.49
C TRP A 166 -51.60 -17.79 -1.83
N ARG A 167 -50.94 -16.64 -1.78
CA ARG A 167 -50.21 -16.05 -2.90
C ARG A 167 -48.79 -15.79 -2.47
N LYS A 168 -47.80 -16.05 -3.30
CA LYS A 168 -46.41 -15.71 -3.05
C LYS A 168 -46.18 -14.20 -3.15
N GLY A 169 -45.23 -13.69 -2.37
CA GLY A 169 -44.73 -12.32 -2.46
C GLY A 169 -43.97 -12.07 -3.77
N THR A 170 -43.98 -10.82 -4.20
CA THR A 170 -43.26 -10.39 -5.42
C THR A 170 -42.12 -9.40 -5.14
N ASP A 171 -41.90 -9.07 -3.88
CA ASP A 171 -40.81 -8.19 -3.48
C ASP A 171 -39.49 -8.93 -3.46
N THR A 172 -38.43 -8.23 -3.86
CA THR A 172 -37.05 -8.68 -3.74
C THR A 172 -36.36 -7.99 -2.58
N MET A 173 -35.31 -8.59 -2.05
CA MET A 173 -34.48 -7.96 -1.04
C MET A 173 -33.69 -6.79 -1.61
N ASP A 174 -33.34 -5.83 -0.75
CA ASP A 174 -32.38 -4.79 -1.05
C ASP A 174 -31.03 -5.44 -1.40
N VAL A 175 -30.44 -5.09 -2.53
CA VAL A 175 -29.13 -5.62 -2.96
C VAL A 175 -28.01 -5.34 -1.95
N TRP A 176 -28.18 -4.34 -1.08
CA TRP A 176 -27.28 -4.12 0.05
C TRP A 176 -27.45 -5.16 1.16
N PHE A 177 -28.62 -5.79 1.25
CA PHE A 177 -28.83 -6.93 2.14
C PHE A 177 -28.12 -8.17 1.57
N ASP A 178 -28.27 -8.43 0.27
CA ASP A 178 -27.63 -9.54 -0.43
C ASP A 178 -26.09 -9.44 -0.29
N SER A 179 -25.53 -8.29 -0.66
CA SER A 179 -24.09 -8.05 -0.55
C SER A 179 -23.60 -8.03 0.92
N GLY A 180 -24.45 -7.52 1.83
CA GLY A 180 -24.18 -7.52 3.27
C GLY A 180 -24.13 -8.92 3.88
N SER A 181 -24.75 -9.91 3.25
CA SER A 181 -24.76 -11.31 3.73
C SER A 181 -23.62 -12.16 3.14
N SER A 182 -22.79 -11.60 2.23
CA SER A 182 -21.71 -12.32 1.55
C SER A 182 -20.69 -12.96 2.49
N TRP A 183 -20.44 -12.37 3.67
CA TRP A 183 -19.59 -12.94 4.71
C TRP A 183 -20.03 -14.34 5.15
N ALA A 184 -21.34 -14.60 5.19
CA ALA A 184 -21.89 -15.88 5.61
C ALA A 184 -21.59 -16.98 4.56
N GLY A 185 -21.78 -16.65 3.28
CA GLY A 185 -21.50 -17.59 2.18
C GLY A 185 -20.01 -17.82 1.94
N VAL A 186 -19.21 -16.74 1.94
CA VAL A 186 -17.78 -16.80 1.58
C VAL A 186 -16.92 -17.30 2.75
N LEU A 187 -17.13 -16.75 3.96
CA LEU A 187 -16.29 -17.07 5.11
C LEU A 187 -16.78 -18.28 5.92
N GLY A 188 -17.94 -18.86 5.54
CA GLY A 188 -18.51 -20.00 6.27
C GLY A 188 -18.92 -19.68 7.70
N GLY A 189 -19.18 -18.42 8.01
CA GLY A 189 -19.49 -17.94 9.37
C GLY A 189 -20.77 -18.52 10.01
N LEU A 190 -21.58 -19.28 9.24
CA LEU A 190 -22.77 -19.97 9.72
C LEU A 190 -22.53 -21.47 10.02
N LYS A 191 -21.32 -21.99 9.84
CA LYS A 191 -21.02 -23.39 10.20
C LYS A 191 -21.12 -23.55 11.72
N GLY A 192 -22.25 -24.12 12.19
CA GLY A 192 -22.54 -24.38 13.59
C GLY A 192 -23.43 -23.36 14.30
N ALA A 193 -23.96 -22.36 13.59
CA ALA A 193 -24.94 -21.44 14.11
C ALA A 193 -26.21 -21.48 13.24
N THR A 194 -27.12 -22.39 13.51
CA THR A 194 -28.49 -22.20 13.04
C THR A 194 -29.07 -21.00 13.80
N ALA A 195 -29.59 -20.01 13.06
CA ALA A 195 -30.21 -18.79 13.63
C ALA A 195 -31.30 -19.14 14.66
N MET A 196 -31.86 -20.35 14.60
CA MET A 196 -32.88 -20.89 15.49
C MET A 196 -32.36 -21.29 16.88
N GLU A 197 -31.11 -21.73 17.01
CA GLU A 197 -30.57 -22.13 18.32
C GLU A 197 -30.26 -20.93 19.24
N ARG A 198 -30.26 -19.70 18.70
CA ARG A 198 -29.96 -18.48 19.45
C ARG A 198 -31.17 -17.63 19.80
N GLY A 199 -32.40 -18.16 19.65
CA GLY A 199 -33.61 -17.46 20.11
C GLY A 199 -33.92 -16.17 19.37
N VAL A 200 -33.58 -16.07 18.07
CA VAL A 200 -34.09 -15.01 17.21
C VAL A 200 -35.57 -15.29 16.97
N THR A 201 -36.42 -14.80 17.88
CA THR A 201 -37.87 -14.78 17.70
C THR A 201 -38.16 -13.87 16.51
N LEU A 202 -38.81 -14.40 15.50
CA LEU A 202 -39.48 -13.60 14.48
C LEU A 202 -40.63 -12.83 15.16
N ALA A 203 -40.29 -11.73 15.86
CA ALA A 203 -41.26 -10.84 16.43
C ALA A 203 -41.96 -10.09 15.25
N GLY A 204 -43.19 -10.40 15.00
CA GLY A 204 -43.93 -9.65 14.00
C GLY A 204 -45.05 -10.36 13.25
N ALA A 205 -45.52 -11.52 13.71
CA ALA A 205 -46.74 -12.12 13.20
C ALA A 205 -47.86 -12.07 14.26
N GLU A 206 -47.99 -10.96 14.97
CA GLU A 206 -49.24 -10.66 15.66
C GLU A 206 -50.01 -9.67 14.80
N ALA A 207 -51.17 -10.10 14.34
CA ALA A 207 -52.17 -9.29 13.68
C ALA A 207 -52.48 -8.08 14.57
N GLY A 208 -52.08 -6.90 14.13
CA GLY A 208 -52.37 -5.66 14.79
C GLY A 208 -53.86 -5.33 14.74
N ASP A 209 -54.53 -5.59 15.84
CA ASP A 209 -55.82 -4.96 16.13
C ASP A 209 -55.51 -3.58 16.72
N GLY A 210 -55.98 -2.56 16.05
CA GLY A 210 -55.66 -1.18 16.40
C GLY A 210 -56.27 -0.72 17.71
N ALA A 211 -55.46 -0.19 18.60
CA ALA A 211 -55.86 0.79 19.59
C ALA A 211 -54.71 1.72 19.98
N LEU A 212 -54.87 2.97 19.63
CA LEU A 212 -54.11 4.09 20.22
C LEU A 212 -54.44 4.18 21.71
N GLY A 213 -53.47 3.99 22.59
CA GLY A 213 -53.60 4.22 24.02
C GLY A 213 -52.33 4.68 24.62
N ALA A 214 -52.31 5.96 25.00
CA ALA A 214 -51.25 6.59 25.77
C ALA A 214 -51.20 6.09 27.21
N GLY A 215 -50.05 6.02 27.83
CA GLY A 215 -50.01 6.08 29.27
C GLY A 215 -48.84 5.40 30.00
N ALA A 216 -47.91 6.21 30.40
CA ALA A 216 -47.29 6.32 31.73
C ALA A 216 -46.58 5.14 32.40
N ALA A 217 -45.29 5.37 32.62
CA ALA A 217 -44.53 5.30 33.86
C ALA A 217 -44.79 4.20 34.89
N GLY A 218 -43.77 3.52 35.26
CA GLY A 218 -43.73 2.73 36.50
C GLY A 218 -42.35 2.12 36.76
N ALA A 219 -41.68 2.70 37.71
CA ALA A 219 -40.42 2.41 38.32
C ALA A 219 -40.29 1.01 38.95
N GLY A 220 -39.04 0.56 39.02
CA GLY A 220 -38.60 -0.10 40.25
C GLY A 220 -37.95 -1.47 40.11
N ALA A 221 -36.76 -1.50 40.43
CA ALA A 221 -36.02 -2.23 41.45
C ALA A 221 -34.94 -3.22 40.99
N ASP A 222 -33.76 -2.80 41.31
CA ASP A 222 -32.63 -3.50 41.91
C ASP A 222 -32.37 -4.98 41.60
N GLY A 223 -31.15 -5.20 41.07
CA GLY A 223 -30.53 -6.53 41.02
C GLY A 223 -29.07 -6.42 40.54
N GLU A 224 -28.18 -6.04 41.48
CA GLU A 224 -26.73 -6.16 41.32
C GLU A 224 -26.35 -7.58 40.98
N ALA A 225 -25.57 -7.74 39.88
CA ALA A 225 -24.65 -8.86 39.76
C ALA A 225 -23.39 -8.37 39.07
N ALA A 226 -22.38 -8.08 39.87
CA ALA A 226 -21.00 -7.89 39.46
C ALA A 226 -20.50 -9.16 38.77
N VAL A 227 -19.99 -9.02 37.54
CA VAL A 227 -19.11 -10.04 36.96
C VAL A 227 -17.78 -9.39 36.63
N ALA A 228 -16.79 -9.92 37.35
CA ALA A 228 -15.39 -9.56 37.27
C ALA A 228 -14.82 -9.70 35.86
N ALA A 229 -14.03 -8.70 35.45
CA ALA A 229 -13.10 -8.80 34.35
C ALA A 229 -11.96 -9.74 34.74
N ASP A 230 -11.83 -10.85 34.03
CA ASP A 230 -10.62 -11.65 34.11
C ASP A 230 -9.94 -11.68 32.75
N ALA A 231 -8.70 -11.21 32.78
CA ALA A 231 -7.82 -11.18 31.63
C ALA A 231 -7.35 -12.60 31.31
N ALA A 232 -7.79 -13.16 30.20
CA ALA A 232 -7.32 -14.45 29.75
C ALA A 232 -6.18 -14.30 28.75
N GLY A 233 -5.03 -14.80 29.19
CA GLY A 233 -3.83 -14.94 28.40
C GLY A 233 -4.03 -15.88 27.19
N ALA A 234 -3.39 -15.50 26.09
CA ALA A 234 -3.28 -16.28 24.88
C ALA A 234 -2.47 -17.55 25.14
N ALA A 235 -3.13 -18.70 25.16
CA ALA A 235 -2.47 -19.98 25.07
C ALA A 235 -2.38 -20.39 23.60
N ALA A 236 -1.16 -20.37 23.06
CA ALA A 236 -0.84 -21.02 21.81
C ALA A 236 -0.94 -22.53 21.99
N ALA A 237 -1.99 -23.13 21.46
CA ALA A 237 -2.08 -24.58 21.34
C ALA A 237 -1.40 -25.01 20.03
N SER A 238 -0.19 -25.56 20.15
CA SER A 238 0.48 -26.31 19.11
C SER A 238 -0.27 -27.64 18.90
N VAL A 239 -1.00 -27.77 17.81
CA VAL A 239 -1.50 -29.05 17.33
C VAL A 239 -0.51 -29.59 16.32
N GLY A 240 0.35 -30.50 16.76
CA GLY A 240 1.12 -31.37 15.91
C GLY A 240 0.20 -32.41 15.27
N GLY A 241 -0.15 -32.18 14.02
CA GLY A 241 -0.83 -33.15 13.15
C GLY A 241 -0.02 -33.29 11.87
N SER A 242 0.27 -34.53 11.49
CA SER A 242 0.99 -34.92 10.28
C SER A 242 0.50 -34.15 9.04
N ALA A 243 1.43 -33.49 8.36
CA ALA A 243 1.17 -32.77 7.13
C ALA A 243 0.83 -33.76 6.00
N GLY A 244 -0.46 -34.01 5.81
CA GLY A 244 -0.99 -34.45 4.53
C GLY A 244 -1.04 -33.21 3.62
N ALA A 245 -0.56 -33.34 2.39
CA ALA A 245 -0.57 -32.27 1.41
C ALA A 245 -1.99 -31.73 1.24
N VAL A 246 -2.23 -30.51 1.74
CA VAL A 246 -3.49 -29.80 1.57
C VAL A 246 -3.51 -29.23 0.17
N SER A 247 -4.48 -29.66 -0.65
CA SER A 247 -4.69 -29.08 -1.98
C SER A 247 -4.98 -27.58 -1.86
N PRO A 248 -4.47 -26.74 -2.79
CA PRO A 248 -4.81 -25.31 -2.83
C PRO A 248 -6.31 -25.17 -3.07
N GLY A 249 -7.08 -24.87 -2.04
CA GLY A 249 -8.55 -24.76 -2.08
C GLY A 249 -9.26 -25.29 -0.83
N ASP A 250 -8.59 -26.13 -0.05
CA ASP A 250 -9.18 -26.76 1.14
C ASP A 250 -8.95 -26.00 2.46
N THR A 251 -8.25 -24.88 2.43
CA THR A 251 -8.10 -24.06 3.65
C THR A 251 -9.39 -23.26 3.87
N PRO A 252 -10.18 -23.55 4.91
CA PRO A 252 -11.41 -22.80 5.17
C PRO A 252 -11.03 -21.34 5.43
N LEU A 253 -11.72 -20.42 4.75
CA LEU A 253 -11.59 -18.99 5.02
C LEU A 253 -12.04 -18.70 6.44
N ASN A 254 -11.32 -17.83 7.13
CA ASN A 254 -11.60 -17.51 8.53
C ASN A 254 -12.72 -16.47 8.64
N PHE A 255 -13.65 -16.71 9.58
CA PHE A 255 -14.58 -15.70 10.07
C PHE A 255 -14.13 -15.22 11.46
N PRO A 256 -14.07 -13.90 11.72
CA PRO A 256 -14.26 -12.78 10.79
C PRO A 256 -13.08 -12.63 9.81
N ALA A 257 -13.32 -11.96 8.64
CA ALA A 257 -12.29 -11.65 7.66
C ALA A 257 -11.15 -10.81 8.28
N ASP A 258 -9.93 -11.02 7.82
CA ASP A 258 -8.79 -10.24 8.31
C ASP A 258 -8.86 -8.79 7.85
N LEU A 259 -9.33 -8.53 6.62
CA LEU A 259 -9.41 -7.20 6.02
C LEU A 259 -10.62 -7.05 5.11
N TYR A 260 -11.40 -5.97 5.30
CA TYR A 260 -12.31 -5.41 4.31
C TYR A 260 -11.67 -4.17 3.70
N LEU A 261 -11.68 -4.06 2.37
CA LEU A 261 -11.07 -2.97 1.63
C LEU A 261 -12.03 -2.46 0.56
N GLU A 262 -12.39 -1.17 0.62
CA GLU A 262 -13.24 -0.50 -0.36
C GLU A 262 -13.18 1.03 -0.19
N GLY A 263 -13.87 1.76 -1.04
CA GLY A 263 -13.99 3.21 -0.99
C GLY A 263 -14.71 3.75 0.25
N SER A 264 -14.45 5.00 0.58
CA SER A 264 -15.01 5.66 1.76
C SER A 264 -16.54 5.84 1.74
N ASP A 265 -17.19 5.70 0.58
CA ASP A 265 -18.66 5.69 0.44
C ASP A 265 -19.29 4.43 1.03
N GLN A 266 -18.53 3.33 1.16
CA GLN A 266 -19.02 2.05 1.67
C GLN A 266 -19.28 2.03 3.18
N HIS A 267 -18.94 3.07 3.92
CA HIS A 267 -19.45 3.25 5.28
C HIS A 267 -20.98 3.32 5.34
N ARG A 268 -21.63 3.81 4.27
CA ARG A 268 -23.09 3.79 4.11
C ARG A 268 -23.60 2.64 3.22
N GLY A 269 -22.73 1.80 2.74
CA GLY A 269 -23.02 0.66 1.88
C GLY A 269 -22.59 -0.65 2.51
N TRP A 270 -21.67 -1.34 1.84
CA TRP A 270 -21.26 -2.71 2.17
C TRP A 270 -20.68 -2.88 3.57
N PHE A 271 -19.88 -1.96 4.08
CA PHE A 271 -19.35 -2.06 5.44
C PHE A 271 -20.48 -2.08 6.48
N GLN A 272 -21.47 -1.20 6.32
CA GLN A 272 -22.59 -1.10 7.24
C GLN A 272 -23.53 -2.30 7.11
N SER A 273 -23.90 -2.70 5.87
CA SER A 273 -24.80 -3.82 5.68
C SER A 273 -24.19 -5.15 6.15
N SER A 274 -22.88 -5.38 5.90
CA SER A 274 -22.16 -6.54 6.40
C SER A 274 -22.11 -6.56 7.94
N LEU A 275 -21.85 -5.41 8.56
CA LEU A 275 -21.84 -5.29 10.01
C LEU A 275 -23.20 -5.65 10.62
N LEU A 276 -24.26 -5.03 10.11
CA LEU A 276 -25.60 -5.20 10.67
C LEU A 276 -26.10 -6.65 10.53
N THR A 277 -25.91 -7.27 9.36
CA THR A 277 -26.32 -8.67 9.16
C THR A 277 -25.47 -9.63 10.00
N ALA A 278 -24.17 -9.40 10.14
CA ALA A 278 -23.30 -10.24 10.93
C ALA A 278 -23.59 -10.10 12.45
N VAL A 279 -23.74 -8.87 12.96
CA VAL A 279 -24.05 -8.65 14.37
C VAL A 279 -25.40 -9.24 14.75
N ALA A 280 -26.42 -9.09 13.90
CA ALA A 280 -27.74 -9.68 14.13
C ALA A 280 -27.70 -11.21 14.28
N VAL A 281 -26.80 -11.89 13.58
CA VAL A 281 -26.72 -13.36 13.57
C VAL A 281 -25.65 -13.90 14.53
N THR A 282 -24.47 -13.27 14.59
CA THR A 282 -23.30 -13.78 15.31
C THR A 282 -22.94 -12.98 16.56
N GLY A 283 -23.49 -11.77 16.72
CA GLY A 283 -23.16 -10.85 17.79
C GLY A 283 -21.87 -10.06 17.58
N GLY A 284 -21.13 -10.28 16.47
CA GLY A 284 -19.86 -9.64 16.17
C GLY A 284 -19.72 -9.10 14.75
N ALA A 285 -18.68 -8.28 14.51
CA ALA A 285 -18.37 -7.78 13.18
C ALA A 285 -17.83 -8.91 12.27
N PRO A 286 -18.12 -8.87 10.96
CA PRO A 286 -17.62 -9.88 10.02
C PRO A 286 -16.18 -9.62 9.56
N TYR A 287 -15.51 -8.62 10.10
CA TYR A 287 -14.16 -8.19 9.76
C TYR A 287 -13.40 -7.68 10.98
N ARG A 288 -12.08 -7.90 10.98
CA ARG A 288 -11.15 -7.43 12.01
C ARG A 288 -10.60 -6.05 11.73
N ARG A 289 -10.37 -5.76 10.44
CA ARG A 289 -9.81 -4.50 9.97
C ARG A 289 -10.63 -3.98 8.79
N VAL A 290 -10.80 -2.67 8.70
CA VAL A 290 -11.40 -2.01 7.53
C VAL A 290 -10.45 -0.95 7.03
N LEU A 291 -10.04 -1.08 5.77
CA LEU A 291 -9.22 -0.10 5.09
C LEU A 291 -10.06 0.63 4.06
N THR A 292 -10.11 1.96 4.14
CA THR A 292 -10.87 2.78 3.20
C THR A 292 -9.97 3.67 2.37
N HIS A 293 -10.26 3.75 1.08
CA HIS A 293 -9.54 4.63 0.16
C HIS A 293 -10.46 5.73 -0.39
N GLY A 294 -9.83 6.82 -0.87
CA GLY A 294 -10.46 7.87 -1.64
C GLY A 294 -10.66 7.47 -3.11
N PHE A 295 -10.98 8.44 -3.94
CA PHE A 295 -11.24 8.25 -5.36
C PHE A 295 -10.09 8.79 -6.22
N VAL A 296 -9.96 8.23 -7.42
CA VAL A 296 -8.99 8.73 -8.40
C VAL A 296 -9.58 9.94 -9.12
N LEU A 297 -8.81 11.02 -9.12
CA LEU A 297 -9.13 12.29 -9.79
C LEU A 297 -8.22 12.48 -11.01
N ASP A 298 -8.62 13.33 -11.95
CA ASP A 298 -7.72 13.77 -13.03
C ASP A 298 -6.62 14.71 -12.48
N GLU A 299 -5.62 15.05 -13.29
CA GLU A 299 -4.52 15.96 -12.90
C GLU A 299 -5.00 17.35 -12.44
N LYS A 300 -6.24 17.72 -12.76
CA LYS A 300 -6.88 18.98 -12.34
C LYS A 300 -7.71 18.85 -11.07
N GLY A 301 -7.68 17.69 -10.41
CA GLY A 301 -8.45 17.41 -9.21
C GLY A 301 -9.95 17.21 -9.45
N ARG A 302 -10.39 16.88 -10.67
CA ARG A 302 -11.79 16.65 -11.00
C ARG A 302 -12.09 15.16 -11.03
N LYS A 303 -13.29 14.81 -10.56
CA LYS A 303 -13.78 13.43 -10.64
C LYS A 303 -13.78 12.93 -12.08
N MET A 304 -13.23 11.73 -12.31
CA MET A 304 -13.22 11.09 -13.61
C MET A 304 -14.63 10.62 -13.98
N SER A 305 -15.04 10.90 -15.22
CA SER A 305 -16.30 10.42 -15.76
C SER A 305 -16.23 10.28 -17.29
N LYS A 306 -16.96 9.30 -17.82
CA LYS A 306 -17.06 9.08 -19.27
C LYS A 306 -17.62 10.32 -20.00
N SER A 307 -18.53 11.05 -19.36
CA SER A 307 -19.14 12.26 -19.94
C SER A 307 -18.18 13.45 -20.06
N LEU A 308 -17.16 13.51 -19.21
CA LEU A 308 -16.12 14.54 -19.26
C LEU A 308 -14.93 14.13 -20.14
N GLY A 309 -14.85 12.85 -20.55
CA GLY A 309 -13.76 12.33 -21.35
C GLY A 309 -12.39 12.35 -20.65
N ASN A 310 -12.37 12.41 -19.32
CA ASN A 310 -11.16 12.49 -18.49
C ASN A 310 -10.84 11.17 -17.75
N VAL A 311 -11.44 10.07 -18.18
CA VAL A 311 -11.18 8.74 -17.62
C VAL A 311 -9.82 8.25 -18.11
N VAL A 312 -8.97 7.81 -17.19
CA VAL A 312 -7.74 7.10 -17.49
C VAL A 312 -8.04 5.60 -17.47
N ASP A 313 -7.83 4.95 -18.61
CA ASP A 313 -7.97 3.49 -18.71
C ASP A 313 -6.68 2.81 -18.24
N PRO A 314 -6.72 1.96 -17.20
CA PRO A 314 -5.53 1.23 -16.74
C PRO A 314 -4.88 0.38 -17.85
N ALA A 315 -5.66 -0.20 -18.77
CA ALA A 315 -5.12 -0.97 -19.87
C ALA A 315 -4.22 -0.11 -20.78
N VAL A 316 -4.60 1.13 -21.04
CA VAL A 316 -3.78 2.07 -21.83
C VAL A 316 -2.47 2.41 -21.11
N LEU A 317 -2.48 2.53 -19.79
CA LEU A 317 -1.24 2.74 -19.03
C LEU A 317 -0.32 1.52 -19.07
N VAL A 318 -0.89 0.33 -19.02
CA VAL A 318 -0.12 -0.93 -18.98
C VAL A 318 0.40 -1.31 -20.36
N GLU A 319 -0.46 -1.31 -21.37
CA GLU A 319 -0.21 -1.87 -22.70
C GLU A 319 0.13 -0.82 -23.77
N GLY A 320 -0.10 0.46 -23.45
CA GLY A 320 -0.01 1.56 -24.40
C GLY A 320 -1.31 1.81 -25.16
N GLY A 321 -1.48 3.03 -25.61
CA GLY A 321 -2.62 3.44 -26.41
C GLY A 321 -2.37 3.35 -27.94
N LYS A 322 -3.33 3.81 -28.72
CA LYS A 322 -3.25 3.81 -30.19
C LYS A 322 -2.10 4.66 -30.72
N ASN A 323 -1.67 5.65 -29.97
CA ASN A 323 -0.53 6.51 -30.30
C ASN A 323 0.55 6.37 -29.22
N GLU A 324 1.50 5.46 -29.44
CA GLU A 324 2.59 5.16 -28.50
C GLU A 324 3.44 6.38 -28.08
N LYS A 325 3.51 7.43 -28.89
CA LYS A 325 4.24 8.67 -28.54
C LYS A 325 3.50 9.49 -27.49
N GLN A 326 2.16 9.43 -27.48
CA GLN A 326 1.31 10.15 -26.53
C GLN A 326 0.90 9.27 -25.34
N GLU A 327 0.73 7.98 -25.58
CA GLU A 327 0.27 6.98 -24.65
C GLU A 327 1.22 5.76 -24.67
N PRO A 328 2.47 5.92 -24.19
CA PRO A 328 3.42 4.80 -24.15
C PRO A 328 2.99 3.74 -23.16
N ALA A 329 3.36 2.49 -23.43
CA ALA A 329 3.22 1.40 -22.48
C ALA A 329 4.18 1.58 -21.31
N TYR A 330 3.66 1.66 -20.09
CA TYR A 330 4.45 1.76 -18.87
C TYR A 330 4.60 0.43 -18.14
N GLY A 331 3.69 -0.51 -18.37
CA GLY A 331 3.64 -1.79 -17.68
C GLY A 331 2.90 -1.74 -16.35
N ALA A 332 2.47 -2.90 -15.87
CA ALA A 332 1.67 -3.03 -14.66
C ALA A 332 2.44 -2.57 -13.40
N ASP A 333 3.76 -2.80 -13.33
CA ASP A 333 4.57 -2.41 -12.19
C ASP A 333 4.59 -0.89 -11.96
N VAL A 334 4.56 -0.07 -13.03
CA VAL A 334 4.53 1.38 -12.88
C VAL A 334 3.17 1.84 -12.34
N LEU A 335 2.06 1.21 -12.75
CA LEU A 335 0.75 1.48 -12.20
C LEU A 335 0.68 1.08 -10.71
N ARG A 336 1.21 -0.10 -10.35
CA ARG A 336 1.31 -0.56 -8.96
C ARG A 336 2.20 0.34 -8.11
N LEU A 337 3.30 0.83 -8.69
CA LEU A 337 4.18 1.79 -8.02
C LEU A 337 3.46 3.11 -7.74
N TRP A 338 2.60 3.59 -8.67
CA TRP A 338 1.78 4.76 -8.44
C TRP A 338 0.83 4.55 -7.25
N VAL A 339 0.08 3.44 -7.23
CA VAL A 339 -0.84 3.11 -6.13
C VAL A 339 -0.13 3.09 -4.78
N SER A 340 1.10 2.54 -4.73
CA SER A 340 1.89 2.49 -3.50
C SER A 340 2.61 3.81 -3.16
N SER A 341 2.63 4.79 -4.06
CA SER A 341 3.34 6.07 -3.84
C SER A 341 2.45 7.17 -3.26
N VAL A 342 1.14 6.97 -3.23
CA VAL A 342 0.16 7.97 -2.82
C VAL A 342 -0.46 7.63 -1.46
N ASP A 343 -0.89 8.66 -0.73
CA ASP A 343 -1.74 8.47 0.44
C ASP A 343 -3.19 8.22 -0.02
N TYR A 344 -3.53 6.95 -0.13
CA TYR A 344 -4.83 6.49 -0.61
C TYR A 344 -6.00 6.80 0.35
N SER A 345 -5.74 7.22 1.58
CA SER A 345 -6.80 7.58 2.53
C SER A 345 -7.61 8.81 2.09
N ALA A 346 -7.08 9.59 1.16
CA ALA A 346 -7.73 10.73 0.50
C ALA A 346 -7.88 10.49 -1.01
N ASP A 347 -8.58 11.40 -1.70
CA ASP A 347 -8.67 11.39 -3.15
C ASP A 347 -7.29 11.68 -3.78
N VAL A 348 -6.90 10.93 -4.81
CA VAL A 348 -5.57 10.97 -5.40
C VAL A 348 -5.60 11.32 -6.88
N PRO A 349 -4.70 12.20 -7.36
CA PRO A 349 -4.63 12.54 -8.77
C PRO A 349 -3.89 11.46 -9.58
N LEU A 350 -4.34 11.22 -10.80
CA LEU A 350 -3.68 10.39 -11.79
C LEU A 350 -3.68 11.09 -13.15
N GLY A 351 -2.51 11.10 -13.82
CA GLY A 351 -2.39 11.60 -15.16
C GLY A 351 -1.02 11.32 -15.77
N PRO A 352 -0.84 11.61 -17.08
CA PRO A 352 0.36 11.24 -17.83
C PRO A 352 1.66 11.80 -17.26
N GLY A 353 1.64 13.02 -16.69
CA GLY A 353 2.80 13.65 -16.08
C GLY A 353 3.29 12.89 -14.84
N ILE A 354 2.36 12.47 -14.00
CA ILE A 354 2.63 11.70 -12.76
C ILE A 354 3.20 10.33 -13.12
N VAL A 355 2.56 9.62 -14.05
CA VAL A 355 3.01 8.28 -14.48
C VAL A 355 4.41 8.32 -15.08
N LYS A 356 4.73 9.35 -15.87
CA LYS A 356 6.07 9.53 -16.45
C LYS A 356 7.16 9.70 -15.36
N GLN A 357 6.89 10.50 -14.33
CA GLN A 357 7.83 10.68 -13.21
C GLN A 357 8.08 9.35 -12.48
N LEU A 358 7.03 8.56 -12.26
CA LEU A 358 7.15 7.25 -11.62
C LEU A 358 7.90 6.23 -12.49
N ALA A 359 7.71 6.26 -13.81
CA ALA A 359 8.49 5.46 -14.74
C ALA A 359 9.99 5.78 -14.67
N ASP A 360 10.36 7.05 -14.39
CA ASP A 360 11.76 7.43 -14.18
C ASP A 360 12.32 6.84 -12.87
N VAL A 361 11.52 6.82 -11.79
CA VAL A 361 11.91 6.16 -10.54
C VAL A 361 12.02 4.64 -10.74
N TYR A 362 11.05 4.02 -11.38
CA TYR A 362 11.07 2.60 -11.73
C TYR A 362 12.36 2.22 -12.47
N ARG A 363 12.75 3.01 -13.48
CA ARG A 363 14.00 2.79 -14.23
C ARG A 363 15.25 2.89 -13.35
N LYS A 364 15.28 3.81 -12.37
CA LYS A 364 16.39 3.91 -11.43
C LYS A 364 16.52 2.67 -10.57
N VAL A 365 15.42 2.18 -10.00
CA VAL A 365 15.40 0.94 -9.21
C VAL A 365 15.88 -0.25 -10.07
N ARG A 366 15.36 -0.38 -11.29
CA ARG A 366 15.74 -1.44 -12.23
C ARG A 366 17.22 -1.37 -12.60
N ASN A 367 17.74 -0.18 -12.88
CA ASN A 367 19.17 -0.01 -13.20
C ASN A 367 20.07 -0.35 -12.02
N THR A 368 19.65 -0.03 -10.78
CA THR A 368 20.37 -0.43 -9.57
C THR A 368 20.41 -1.95 -9.46
N ALA A 369 19.27 -2.63 -9.57
CA ALA A 369 19.21 -4.10 -9.55
C ALA A 369 20.07 -4.74 -10.64
N ARG A 370 20.01 -4.21 -11.88
CA ARG A 370 20.83 -4.67 -12.99
C ARG A 370 22.33 -4.53 -12.70
N TYR A 371 22.74 -3.45 -12.04
CA TYR A 371 24.12 -3.24 -11.65
C TYR A 371 24.57 -4.28 -10.62
N LEU A 372 23.72 -4.59 -9.63
CA LEU A 372 24.01 -5.61 -8.62
C LEU A 372 24.20 -6.98 -9.31
N LEU A 373 23.23 -7.41 -10.13
CA LEU A 373 23.27 -8.69 -10.85
C LEU A 373 24.51 -8.80 -11.77
N GLY A 374 24.83 -7.73 -12.50
CA GLY A 374 25.95 -7.73 -13.46
C GLY A 374 27.31 -7.89 -12.81
N ASN A 375 27.44 -7.65 -11.50
CA ASN A 375 28.68 -7.79 -10.76
C ASN A 375 28.77 -9.09 -9.93
N LEU A 376 27.83 -10.03 -10.14
CA LEU A 376 27.76 -11.31 -9.40
C LEU A 376 28.00 -12.54 -10.27
N HIS A 377 28.28 -12.38 -11.57
CA HIS A 377 28.38 -13.47 -12.55
C HIS A 377 29.49 -14.51 -12.26
N ASP A 378 30.51 -14.13 -11.47
CA ASP A 378 31.64 -14.96 -11.07
C ASP A 378 31.68 -15.17 -9.54
N PHE A 379 30.56 -15.04 -8.86
CA PHE A 379 30.44 -15.13 -7.40
C PHE A 379 29.65 -16.37 -6.99
N ASP A 380 30.27 -17.20 -6.14
CA ASP A 380 29.60 -18.32 -5.48
C ASP A 380 29.12 -17.90 -4.09
N PRO A 381 27.80 -17.82 -3.85
CA PRO A 381 27.27 -17.30 -2.58
C PRO A 381 27.48 -18.21 -1.37
N ARG A 382 28.02 -19.43 -1.56
CA ARG A 382 28.35 -20.29 -0.43
C ARG A 382 29.43 -19.67 0.44
N PRO A 383 29.41 -19.92 1.77
CA PRO A 383 30.47 -19.47 2.66
C PRO A 383 31.87 -19.93 2.20
N GLN A 384 32.88 -19.11 2.41
CA GLN A 384 34.30 -19.48 2.10
C GLN A 384 34.71 -20.79 2.79
N ALA A 385 34.24 -21.05 4.00
CA ALA A 385 34.48 -22.30 4.73
C ALA A 385 33.93 -23.54 4.01
N GLU A 386 33.00 -23.36 3.06
CA GLU A 386 32.38 -24.43 2.24
C GLU A 386 32.91 -24.39 0.80
N GLY A 387 33.95 -23.62 0.54
CA GLY A 387 34.56 -23.49 -0.77
C GLY A 387 33.85 -22.52 -1.72
N GLY A 388 32.99 -21.64 -1.20
CA GLY A 388 32.39 -20.53 -1.92
C GLY A 388 33.19 -19.23 -1.77
N ASP A 389 32.58 -18.12 -2.16
CA ASP A 389 33.22 -16.79 -2.19
C ASP A 389 32.71 -15.84 -1.09
N ALA A 390 31.61 -16.21 -0.40
CA ALA A 390 30.99 -15.31 0.57
C ALA A 390 31.84 -15.12 1.82
N VAL A 391 32.23 -13.86 2.06
CA VAL A 391 33.03 -13.45 3.23
C VAL A 391 32.11 -13.44 4.46
N PRO A 392 32.55 -13.99 5.61
CA PRO A 392 31.79 -13.92 6.86
C PRO A 392 31.44 -12.48 7.23
N ILE A 393 30.22 -12.25 7.71
CA ILE A 393 29.73 -10.88 8.04
C ILE A 393 30.63 -10.18 9.06
N ALA A 394 31.16 -10.94 10.04
CA ALA A 394 32.07 -10.40 11.06
C ALA A 394 33.40 -9.89 10.49
N GLU A 395 33.79 -10.39 9.32
CA GLU A 395 35.05 -10.03 8.65
C GLU A 395 34.86 -8.97 7.54
N LEU A 396 33.62 -8.51 7.31
CA LEU A 396 33.37 -7.48 6.31
C LEU A 396 33.94 -6.11 6.73
N PRO A 397 34.52 -5.33 5.77
CA PRO A 397 34.91 -3.95 5.98
C PRO A 397 33.80 -3.05 6.51
N LEU A 398 34.16 -1.91 7.08
CA LEU A 398 33.24 -0.96 7.71
C LEU A 398 32.16 -0.46 6.75
N LEU A 399 32.52 -0.10 5.52
CA LEU A 399 31.60 0.36 4.49
C LEU A 399 30.59 -0.74 4.10
N ASP A 400 31.05 -1.98 4.02
CA ASP A 400 30.24 -3.15 3.67
C ASP A 400 29.22 -3.46 4.78
N ARG A 401 29.66 -3.44 6.03
CA ARG A 401 28.79 -3.62 7.20
C ARG A 401 27.78 -2.49 7.34
N TRP A 402 28.19 -1.25 7.07
CA TRP A 402 27.27 -0.12 7.01
C TRP A 402 26.17 -0.34 5.98
N MET A 403 26.51 -0.85 4.78
CA MET A 403 25.50 -1.10 3.74
C MET A 403 24.50 -2.20 4.15
N LEU A 404 24.97 -3.27 4.82
CA LEU A 404 24.08 -4.29 5.37
C LEU A 404 23.16 -3.73 6.46
N GLN A 405 23.68 -2.87 7.32
CA GLN A 405 22.87 -2.19 8.33
C GLN A 405 21.81 -1.27 7.70
N ARG A 406 22.17 -0.55 6.62
CA ARG A 406 21.19 0.26 5.86
C ARG A 406 20.11 -0.61 5.23
N THR A 407 20.48 -1.78 4.73
CA THR A 407 19.53 -2.77 4.18
C THR A 407 18.62 -3.32 5.28
N ALA A 408 19.15 -3.63 6.44
CA ALA A 408 18.37 -4.04 7.60
C ALA A 408 17.36 -2.97 8.02
N ALA A 409 17.79 -1.72 8.13
CA ALA A 409 16.93 -0.60 8.48
C ALA A 409 15.81 -0.36 7.43
N LEU A 410 16.10 -0.57 6.15
CA LEU A 410 15.09 -0.52 5.09
C LEU A 410 14.04 -1.60 5.29
N ILE A 411 14.45 -2.85 5.48
CA ILE A 411 13.54 -3.99 5.64
C ILE A 411 12.67 -3.81 6.88
N ASP A 412 13.26 -3.48 8.03
CA ASP A 412 12.54 -3.26 9.29
C ASP A 412 11.53 -2.10 9.16
N GLY A 413 11.95 -0.99 8.54
CA GLY A 413 11.09 0.17 8.30
C GLY A 413 9.92 -0.14 7.38
N VAL A 414 10.18 -0.78 6.24
CA VAL A 414 9.14 -1.17 5.27
C VAL A 414 8.19 -2.22 5.86
N SER A 415 8.70 -3.18 6.63
CA SER A 415 7.86 -4.16 7.34
C SER A 415 6.87 -3.47 8.27
N ALA A 416 7.36 -2.52 9.08
CA ALA A 416 6.50 -1.74 9.97
C ALA A 416 5.50 -0.86 9.21
N ASP A 417 5.88 -0.28 8.07
CA ASP A 417 5.00 0.53 7.25
C ASP A 417 3.90 -0.32 6.59
N PHE A 418 4.24 -1.54 6.12
CA PHE A 418 3.27 -2.47 5.54
C PHE A 418 2.28 -3.00 6.57
N GLU A 419 2.72 -3.27 7.81
CA GLU A 419 1.81 -3.64 8.90
C GLU A 419 0.78 -2.53 9.21
N ARG A 420 1.14 -1.27 8.97
CA ARG A 420 0.25 -0.11 9.10
C ARG A 420 -0.48 0.26 7.82
N PHE A 421 -0.21 -0.44 6.71
CA PHE A 421 -0.73 -0.12 5.37
C PHE A 421 -0.32 1.27 4.86
N GLU A 422 0.82 1.81 5.30
CA GLU A 422 1.37 3.11 4.89
C GLU A 422 2.31 2.96 3.67
N PHE A 423 1.80 2.45 2.56
CA PHE A 423 2.60 2.07 1.38
C PHE A 423 3.38 3.24 0.75
N TYR A 424 2.92 4.47 0.89
CA TYR A 424 3.65 5.64 0.39
C TYR A 424 5.03 5.83 1.05
N ARG A 425 5.20 5.34 2.29
CA ARG A 425 6.50 5.34 2.98
C ARG A 425 7.48 4.36 2.35
N PHE A 426 6.99 3.20 1.94
CA PHE A 426 7.78 2.23 1.18
C PHE A 426 8.37 2.85 -0.09
N PHE A 427 7.58 3.57 -0.88
CA PHE A 427 8.04 4.22 -2.09
C PHE A 427 9.20 5.18 -1.82
N GLN A 428 9.08 6.03 -0.80
CA GLN A 428 10.13 6.99 -0.41
C GLN A 428 11.38 6.28 0.11
N ALA A 429 11.21 5.26 0.97
CA ALA A 429 12.31 4.48 1.53
C ALA A 429 13.09 3.74 0.44
N LEU A 430 12.39 3.06 -0.47
CA LEU A 430 12.98 2.35 -1.60
C LEU A 430 13.76 3.29 -2.53
N GLN A 431 13.16 4.43 -2.89
CA GLN A 431 13.81 5.41 -3.75
C GLN A 431 15.09 5.97 -3.10
N ASN A 432 15.04 6.34 -1.82
CA ASN A 432 16.20 6.85 -1.10
C ASN A 432 17.30 5.78 -1.00
N PHE A 433 16.95 4.56 -0.65
CA PHE A 433 17.91 3.46 -0.56
C PHE A 433 18.59 3.19 -1.91
N CYS A 434 17.84 3.03 -2.99
CA CYS A 434 18.41 2.74 -4.30
C CYS A 434 19.25 3.90 -4.87
N VAL A 435 18.80 5.14 -4.68
CA VAL A 435 19.47 6.31 -5.28
C VAL A 435 20.59 6.83 -4.38
N VAL A 436 20.31 7.03 -3.10
CA VAL A 436 21.27 7.66 -2.18
C VAL A 436 22.24 6.64 -1.59
N ASP A 437 21.71 5.65 -0.84
CA ASP A 437 22.56 4.72 -0.11
C ASP A 437 23.34 3.79 -1.06
N LEU A 438 22.65 3.17 -2.03
CA LEU A 438 23.31 2.30 -3.01
C LEU A 438 24.05 3.10 -4.09
N SER A 439 23.32 3.76 -5.01
CA SER A 439 23.95 4.27 -6.24
C SER A 439 24.96 5.40 -6.00
N ASN A 440 24.58 6.41 -5.18
CA ASN A 440 25.41 7.60 -5.00
C ASN A 440 26.53 7.42 -3.95
N VAL A 441 26.40 6.43 -3.08
CA VAL A 441 27.41 6.20 -2.03
C VAL A 441 28.10 4.87 -2.23
N TYR A 442 27.42 3.76 -1.92
CA TYR A 442 28.06 2.46 -1.85
C TYR A 442 28.63 1.98 -3.20
N LEU A 443 27.79 1.95 -4.24
CA LEU A 443 28.20 1.46 -5.55
C LEU A 443 29.19 2.42 -6.23
N ASP A 444 29.11 3.71 -5.97
CA ASP A 444 30.05 4.69 -6.50
C ASP A 444 31.47 4.45 -5.97
N ILE A 445 31.59 4.18 -4.67
CA ILE A 445 32.87 3.83 -4.02
C ILE A 445 33.32 2.41 -4.43
N ALA A 446 32.40 1.47 -4.55
CA ALA A 446 32.69 0.08 -4.86
C ALA A 446 33.21 -0.18 -6.28
N LYS A 447 33.10 0.78 -7.21
CA LYS A 447 33.54 0.60 -8.61
C LYS A 447 35.00 0.17 -8.73
N ASP A 448 35.87 0.79 -8.00
CA ASP A 448 37.32 0.43 -8.02
C ASP A 448 37.52 -1.00 -7.51
N ARG A 449 36.84 -1.39 -6.44
CA ARG A 449 36.89 -2.75 -5.90
C ARG A 449 36.37 -3.80 -6.90
N LEU A 450 35.30 -3.53 -7.59
CA LEU A 450 34.64 -4.47 -8.52
C LEU A 450 35.38 -4.61 -9.85
N TYR A 451 35.98 -3.52 -10.36
CA TYR A 451 36.55 -3.50 -11.72
C TYR A 451 38.07 -3.53 -11.77
N VAL A 452 38.75 -3.10 -10.69
CA VAL A 452 40.19 -3.01 -10.68
C VAL A 452 40.84 -4.13 -9.89
N SER A 453 40.24 -4.62 -8.81
CA SER A 453 40.79 -5.67 -7.96
C SER A 453 40.85 -7.04 -8.68
N ALA A 454 41.74 -7.94 -8.20
CA ALA A 454 41.77 -9.33 -8.66
C ALA A 454 40.45 -10.04 -8.38
N ALA A 455 40.10 -11.02 -9.22
CA ALA A 455 38.80 -11.68 -9.17
C ALA A 455 38.50 -12.35 -7.82
N ASP A 456 39.49 -12.96 -7.22
CA ASP A 456 39.43 -13.72 -5.97
C ASP A 456 39.86 -12.91 -4.74
N SER A 457 40.21 -11.62 -4.91
CA SER A 457 40.71 -10.80 -3.80
C SER A 457 39.62 -10.55 -2.75
N PHE A 458 40.01 -10.50 -1.49
CA PHE A 458 39.13 -10.11 -0.37
C PHE A 458 38.42 -8.78 -0.64
N ARG A 459 39.12 -7.80 -1.20
CA ARG A 459 38.64 -6.47 -1.57
C ARG A 459 37.40 -6.56 -2.51
N ARG A 460 37.40 -7.51 -3.46
CA ARG A 460 36.30 -7.72 -4.41
C ARG A 460 35.21 -8.62 -3.82
N ARG A 461 35.62 -9.75 -3.21
CA ARG A 461 34.67 -10.73 -2.66
C ARG A 461 33.84 -10.19 -1.50
N SER A 462 34.41 -9.35 -0.63
CA SER A 462 33.66 -8.69 0.44
C SER A 462 32.55 -7.77 -0.13
N CYS A 463 32.85 -7.02 -1.20
CA CYS A 463 31.84 -6.22 -1.90
C CYS A 463 30.77 -7.10 -2.54
N GLN A 464 31.15 -8.16 -3.28
CA GLN A 464 30.18 -9.07 -3.93
C GLN A 464 29.29 -9.78 -2.91
N THR A 465 29.81 -10.12 -1.73
CA THR A 465 29.00 -10.66 -0.62
C THR A 465 27.87 -9.70 -0.26
N VAL A 466 28.15 -8.40 -0.15
CA VAL A 466 27.12 -7.40 0.11
C VAL A 466 26.13 -7.27 -1.05
N LEU A 467 26.63 -7.23 -2.30
CA LEU A 467 25.74 -7.14 -3.48
C LEU A 467 24.77 -8.32 -3.54
N HIS A 468 25.26 -9.54 -3.30
CA HIS A 468 24.45 -10.75 -3.23
C HIS A 468 23.34 -10.64 -2.16
N LEU A 469 23.74 -10.32 -0.93
CA LEU A 469 22.81 -10.20 0.19
C LEU A 469 21.76 -9.12 -0.03
N VAL A 470 22.14 -7.99 -0.63
CA VAL A 470 21.26 -6.86 -0.90
C VAL A 470 20.27 -7.20 -2.03
N VAL A 471 20.73 -7.79 -3.15
CA VAL A 471 19.85 -8.04 -4.31
C VAL A 471 18.75 -9.03 -3.99
N GLU A 472 19.04 -10.09 -3.24
CA GLU A 472 18.03 -11.07 -2.83
C GLU A 472 16.98 -10.45 -1.90
N ARG A 473 17.42 -9.66 -0.89
CA ARG A 473 16.50 -9.00 0.04
C ARG A 473 15.68 -7.94 -0.67
N LEU A 474 16.30 -7.20 -1.59
CA LEU A 474 15.61 -6.19 -2.37
C LEU A 474 14.53 -6.81 -3.26
N ALA A 475 14.82 -7.94 -3.93
CA ALA A 475 13.83 -8.65 -4.74
C ALA A 475 12.62 -9.06 -3.90
N GLY A 476 12.82 -9.70 -2.74
CA GLY A 476 11.72 -10.08 -1.84
C GLY A 476 10.95 -8.87 -1.29
N LEU A 477 11.66 -7.78 -0.95
CA LEU A 477 11.04 -6.57 -0.38
C LEU A 477 10.12 -5.85 -1.37
N ILE A 478 10.49 -5.81 -2.66
CA ILE A 478 9.71 -5.13 -3.69
C ILE A 478 8.62 -6.01 -4.30
N ALA A 479 8.66 -7.32 -4.09
CA ALA A 479 7.75 -8.29 -4.72
C ALA A 479 6.26 -7.97 -4.55
N PRO A 480 5.74 -7.51 -3.40
CA PRO A 480 4.33 -7.17 -3.26
C PRO A 480 3.88 -5.98 -4.12
N VAL A 481 4.78 -5.11 -4.53
CA VAL A 481 4.47 -3.91 -5.31
C VAL A 481 4.96 -4.02 -6.75
N LEU A 482 6.24 -4.32 -6.96
CA LEU A 482 6.90 -4.43 -8.26
C LEU A 482 7.06 -5.91 -8.64
N CYS A 483 5.92 -6.60 -8.79
CA CYS A 483 5.85 -8.04 -8.96
C CYS A 483 6.71 -8.57 -10.11
N HIS A 484 6.62 -7.91 -11.27
CA HIS A 484 7.35 -8.36 -12.47
C HIS A 484 8.85 -8.07 -12.37
N MET A 485 9.23 -6.90 -11.83
CA MET A 485 10.64 -6.57 -11.61
C MET A 485 11.28 -7.50 -10.58
N ALA A 486 10.57 -7.82 -9.51
CA ALA A 486 11.07 -8.70 -8.46
C ALA A 486 11.33 -10.11 -9.00
N GLU A 487 10.40 -10.64 -9.77
CA GLU A 487 10.56 -11.95 -10.42
C GLU A 487 11.66 -11.92 -11.49
N ASP A 488 11.74 -10.85 -12.30
CA ASP A 488 12.81 -10.68 -13.29
C ASP A 488 14.20 -10.66 -12.62
N ILE A 489 14.34 -9.99 -11.46
CA ILE A 489 15.58 -10.03 -10.68
C ILE A 489 15.87 -11.45 -10.20
N TRP A 490 14.89 -12.16 -9.64
CA TRP A 490 15.04 -13.49 -9.07
C TRP A 490 15.47 -14.52 -10.12
N GLN A 491 14.80 -14.52 -11.27
CA GLN A 491 15.10 -15.42 -12.39
C GLN A 491 16.45 -15.14 -13.08
N ASN A 492 17.03 -13.96 -12.86
CA ASN A 492 18.33 -13.57 -13.40
C ASN A 492 19.46 -13.56 -12.35
N LEU A 493 19.25 -14.14 -11.17
CA LEU A 493 20.35 -14.39 -10.23
C LEU A 493 21.35 -15.34 -10.89
N PRO A 494 22.65 -15.00 -10.88
CA PRO A 494 23.66 -15.77 -11.64
C PRO A 494 24.13 -17.05 -10.92
N TYR A 495 23.48 -17.43 -9.84
CA TYR A 495 23.74 -18.61 -9.04
C TYR A 495 22.43 -19.31 -8.67
N PRO A 496 22.48 -20.63 -8.32
CA PRO A 496 21.28 -21.37 -7.92
C PRO A 496 20.67 -20.83 -6.62
N VAL A 497 19.35 -20.76 -6.59
CA VAL A 497 18.55 -20.47 -5.40
C VAL A 497 17.58 -21.62 -5.14
N ALA A 498 17.12 -21.76 -3.90
CA ALA A 498 16.28 -22.89 -3.50
C ALA A 498 14.85 -22.77 -4.07
N GLU A 499 14.30 -21.55 -4.09
CA GLU A 499 12.94 -21.28 -4.50
C GLU A 499 12.86 -20.95 -5.99
N ALA A 500 11.88 -21.54 -6.69
CA ALA A 500 11.70 -21.34 -8.13
C ALA A 500 11.21 -19.92 -8.47
N SER A 501 10.59 -19.24 -7.52
CA SER A 501 10.04 -17.88 -7.67
C SER A 501 10.32 -17.05 -6.43
N VAL A 502 10.49 -15.74 -6.62
CA VAL A 502 10.62 -14.78 -5.50
C VAL A 502 9.41 -14.84 -4.55
N PHE A 503 8.24 -15.19 -5.06
CA PHE A 503 7.01 -15.30 -4.27
C PHE A 503 6.98 -16.51 -3.35
N GLU A 504 7.78 -17.55 -3.62
CA GLU A 504 7.96 -18.70 -2.75
C GLU A 504 8.98 -18.42 -1.64
N ARG A 505 9.88 -17.44 -1.84
CA ARG A 505 10.92 -17.03 -0.89
C ARG A 505 10.35 -16.46 0.42
N GLY A 506 9.16 -15.88 0.34
CA GLY A 506 8.52 -15.18 1.45
C GLY A 506 9.11 -13.79 1.73
N TRP A 507 8.59 -13.16 2.78
CA TRP A 507 9.04 -11.83 3.19
C TRP A 507 10.49 -11.86 3.68
N PRO A 508 11.34 -10.89 3.29
CA PRO A 508 12.75 -10.89 3.66
C PRO A 508 12.94 -10.69 5.16
N THR A 509 13.76 -11.53 5.75
CA THR A 509 14.18 -11.44 7.15
C THR A 509 15.55 -10.80 7.26
N VAL A 510 15.80 -10.13 8.37
CA VAL A 510 17.08 -9.49 8.69
C VAL A 510 17.80 -10.32 9.74
N PRO A 511 18.99 -10.87 9.42
CA PRO A 511 19.83 -11.53 10.41
C PRO A 511 20.26 -10.55 11.51
N ASP A 512 20.41 -11.03 12.73
CA ASP A 512 20.75 -10.19 13.87
C ASP A 512 22.14 -9.55 13.76
N ASP A 513 23.10 -10.23 13.12
CA ASP A 513 24.46 -9.75 12.89
C ASP A 513 24.57 -8.57 11.91
N TRP A 514 23.46 -8.23 11.22
CA TRP A 514 23.39 -7.01 10.39
C TRP A 514 23.01 -5.76 11.20
N ARG A 515 22.53 -5.95 12.43
CA ARG A 515 22.10 -4.83 13.28
C ARG A 515 23.24 -4.31 14.13
N ALA A 516 23.23 -3.02 14.42
CA ALA A 516 24.20 -2.40 15.30
C ALA A 516 24.16 -3.05 16.70
N GLY A 517 25.32 -3.47 17.21
CA GLY A 517 25.44 -4.01 18.56
C GLY A 517 25.31 -5.53 18.70
N ALA A 518 24.93 -6.26 17.67
CA ALA A 518 24.87 -7.72 17.70
C ALA A 518 26.24 -8.33 17.33
N GLY A 519 27.10 -8.49 18.29
CA GLY A 519 28.32 -9.32 18.27
C GLY A 519 29.24 -9.18 17.05
N GLY A 520 30.16 -8.25 17.02
CA GLY A 520 31.15 -8.17 15.94
C GLY A 520 31.71 -6.77 15.66
N GLY A 521 31.64 -5.86 16.62
CA GLY A 521 32.38 -4.59 16.56
C GLY A 521 31.76 -3.47 15.71
N TYR A 522 30.61 -3.70 15.06
CA TYR A 522 29.86 -2.63 14.40
C TYR A 522 28.72 -2.14 15.33
N GLY A 523 28.99 -1.08 16.09
CA GLY A 523 28.06 -0.49 17.03
C GLY A 523 27.50 0.85 16.55
N ALA A 524 26.69 1.50 17.37
CA ALA A 524 26.13 2.83 17.09
C ALA A 524 27.23 3.89 16.88
N GLU A 525 28.37 3.77 17.57
CA GLU A 525 29.53 4.65 17.41
C GLU A 525 30.17 4.49 16.03
N THR A 526 30.27 3.24 15.56
CA THR A 526 30.82 2.94 14.23
C THR A 526 29.88 3.46 13.13
N ASP A 527 28.57 3.27 13.27
CA ASP A 527 27.59 3.85 12.33
C ASP A 527 27.68 5.39 12.30
N ALA A 528 27.77 6.02 13.46
CA ALA A 528 27.92 7.47 13.56
C ALA A 528 29.21 7.96 12.87
N ALA A 529 30.30 7.24 13.05
CA ALA A 529 31.60 7.55 12.42
C ALA A 529 31.52 7.41 10.88
N VAL A 530 31.00 6.30 10.38
CA VAL A 530 30.83 6.09 8.92
C VAL A 530 29.92 7.16 8.33
N ARG A 531 28.85 7.52 9.01
CA ARG A 531 27.94 8.60 8.58
C ARG A 531 28.63 9.96 8.56
N GLU A 532 29.48 10.27 9.53
CA GLU A 532 30.23 11.53 9.55
C GLU A 532 31.12 11.63 8.31
N LEU A 533 31.81 10.55 7.92
CA LEU A 533 32.67 10.52 6.73
C LEU A 533 31.84 10.62 5.43
N LEU A 534 30.74 9.89 5.31
CA LEU A 534 29.95 9.79 4.07
C LEU A 534 28.98 10.94 3.84
N PHE A 535 28.38 11.50 4.90
CA PHE A 535 27.31 12.48 4.79
C PHE A 535 27.66 13.88 5.32
N THR A 536 28.76 14.02 6.06
CA THR A 536 29.27 15.34 6.48
C THR A 536 30.52 15.73 5.68
N LEU A 537 31.54 14.88 5.65
CA LEU A 537 32.81 15.20 5.00
C LEU A 537 32.73 15.09 3.46
N ARG A 538 32.32 13.93 2.92
CA ARG A 538 32.30 13.67 1.47
C ARG A 538 31.49 14.72 0.66
N PRO A 539 30.30 15.19 1.06
CA PRO A 539 29.59 16.24 0.33
C PRO A 539 30.32 17.59 0.30
N ARG A 540 31.11 17.90 1.34
CA ARG A 540 31.94 19.13 1.36
C ARG A 540 33.10 19.02 0.40
N VAL A 541 33.79 17.86 0.38
CA VAL A 541 34.83 17.58 -0.60
C VAL A 541 34.28 17.66 -2.03
N ASN A 542 33.16 17.01 -2.30
CA ASN A 542 32.51 17.05 -3.61
C ASN A 542 32.16 18.48 -4.06
N ARG A 543 31.69 19.32 -3.16
CA ARG A 543 31.38 20.73 -3.46
C ARG A 543 32.65 21.51 -3.84
N LEU A 544 33.74 21.28 -3.18
CA LEU A 544 35.02 21.91 -3.52
C LEU A 544 35.59 21.39 -4.84
N LEU A 545 35.48 20.07 -5.09
CA LEU A 545 35.85 19.47 -6.38
C LEU A 545 35.07 20.04 -7.54
N GLU A 546 33.77 20.27 -7.38
CA GLU A 546 32.93 20.93 -8.41
C GLU A 546 33.39 22.38 -8.66
N ALA A 547 33.79 23.11 -7.62
CA ALA A 547 34.31 24.46 -7.79
C ALA A 547 35.65 24.49 -8.57
N CYS A 548 36.44 23.39 -8.51
CA CYS A 548 37.69 23.25 -9.26
C CYS A 548 37.50 22.76 -10.70
N ARG A 549 36.30 22.37 -11.12
CA ARG A 549 36.05 21.91 -12.48
C ARG A 549 36.10 23.05 -13.47
N ARG A 550 36.60 22.78 -14.69
CA ARG A 550 36.64 23.75 -15.78
C ARG A 550 35.20 24.21 -16.11
N GLN A 551 34.94 25.49 -16.03
CA GLN A 551 33.77 26.05 -16.71
C GLN A 551 33.97 25.86 -18.22
N PRO A 552 32.99 25.32 -18.98
CA PRO A 552 33.06 25.32 -20.44
C PRO A 552 33.22 26.79 -20.91
N ALA A 553 34.26 27.08 -21.68
CA ALA A 553 34.50 28.40 -22.25
C ALA A 553 33.20 28.87 -22.91
N ALA A 554 32.61 29.94 -22.42
CA ALA A 554 31.50 30.60 -23.08
C ALA A 554 31.97 30.96 -24.51
N LYS A 555 31.24 30.48 -25.52
CA LYS A 555 31.41 30.94 -26.90
C LYS A 555 31.01 32.41 -26.95
N SER A 556 31.90 33.30 -26.55
CA SER A 556 31.80 34.72 -26.83
C SER A 556 32.77 35.06 -27.96
N GLY A 557 32.23 35.30 -29.13
CA GLY A 557 32.99 36.00 -30.16
C GLY A 557 33.28 37.42 -29.70
N SER A 558 34.48 37.64 -29.21
CA SER A 558 35.16 38.94 -29.23
C SER A 558 36.64 38.65 -28.98
N GLU A 559 37.47 38.95 -29.97
CA GLU A 559 38.88 39.06 -29.83
C GLU A 559 39.20 40.12 -28.77
N ALA A 560 39.67 39.69 -27.62
CA ALA A 560 40.40 40.57 -26.67
C ALA A 560 41.64 39.83 -26.26
N SER A 561 42.74 40.41 -26.66
CA SER A 561 44.13 40.17 -26.26
C SER A 561 44.24 40.13 -24.75
N GLY A 562 44.81 39.08 -24.20
CA GLY A 562 45.23 39.06 -22.81
C GLY A 562 45.37 37.66 -22.26
N GLU A 563 46.56 37.24 -22.06
CA GLU A 563 47.08 36.21 -21.17
C GLU A 563 46.29 34.90 -21.15
N ALA A 564 46.83 33.89 -21.80
CA ALA A 564 46.46 32.48 -21.59
C ALA A 564 46.54 32.18 -20.10
N GLN A 565 45.38 32.21 -19.41
CA GLN A 565 45.26 31.58 -18.13
C GLN A 565 45.65 30.12 -18.33
N ASP A 566 46.66 29.69 -17.62
CA ASP A 566 47.26 28.36 -17.71
C ASP A 566 46.14 27.29 -17.67
N ALA A 567 46.06 26.52 -18.73
CA ALA A 567 45.19 25.35 -18.84
C ALA A 567 45.48 24.31 -17.76
N ASN A 568 46.39 24.61 -16.86
CA ASN A 568 46.93 23.77 -15.79
C ASN A 568 46.18 23.90 -14.43
N GLU A 569 45.24 24.84 -14.26
CA GLU A 569 44.62 25.12 -12.96
C GLU A 569 43.33 24.38 -12.66
N ALA A 570 42.65 23.76 -13.64
CA ALA A 570 41.37 23.06 -13.42
C ALA A 570 41.52 21.54 -13.41
N ILE A 571 40.72 20.84 -12.59
CA ILE A 571 40.60 19.37 -12.61
C ILE A 571 39.41 18.94 -13.45
N GLY A 572 39.58 17.84 -14.22
CA GLY A 572 38.49 17.25 -15.03
C GLY A 572 37.75 16.13 -14.30
N SER A 573 38.47 15.42 -13.44
CA SER A 573 37.96 14.27 -12.67
C SER A 573 38.34 14.40 -11.19
N SER A 574 37.55 13.85 -10.29
CA SER A 574 37.88 13.78 -8.87
C SER A 574 39.17 13.02 -8.60
N LEU A 575 39.51 12.02 -9.45
CA LEU A 575 40.77 11.27 -9.34
C LEU A 575 42.01 12.07 -9.74
N GLU A 576 41.88 13.28 -10.30
CA GLU A 576 42.99 14.21 -10.52
C GLU A 576 43.32 15.00 -9.26
N ALA A 577 42.55 14.80 -8.18
CA ALA A 577 42.70 15.61 -6.97
C ALA A 577 43.47 14.90 -5.85
N GLN A 578 44.23 15.71 -5.14
CA GLN A 578 44.69 15.46 -3.78
C GLN A 578 43.83 16.29 -2.82
N VAL A 579 43.40 15.68 -1.73
CA VAL A 579 42.68 16.36 -0.65
C VAL A 579 43.63 16.49 0.56
N GLN A 580 43.72 17.67 1.15
CA GLN A 580 44.27 17.85 2.48
C GLN A 580 43.13 18.17 3.45
N LEU A 581 43.11 17.44 4.56
CA LEU A 581 42.16 17.62 5.67
C LEU A 581 42.92 17.98 6.93
N GLU A 582 42.64 19.13 7.50
CA GLU A 582 43.20 19.61 8.76
C GLU A 582 42.04 19.78 9.77
N LEU A 583 42.18 19.15 10.95
CA LEU A 583 41.13 19.19 11.97
C LEU A 583 41.17 20.52 12.72
N GLY A 584 40.01 21.15 12.90
CA GLY A 584 39.82 22.34 13.72
C GLY A 584 39.43 21.98 15.16
N ALA A 585 39.23 23.00 15.99
CA ALA A 585 38.91 22.85 17.41
C ALA A 585 37.57 22.11 17.67
N ALA A 586 36.60 22.27 16.80
CA ALA A 586 35.30 21.61 16.88
C ALA A 586 35.23 20.25 16.13
N GLY A 587 36.37 19.76 15.61
CA GLY A 587 36.43 18.56 14.78
C GLY A 587 36.44 17.21 15.52
N GLY A 588 36.02 17.14 16.79
CA GLY A 588 36.11 15.94 17.62
C GLY A 588 35.45 14.70 17.03
N ARG A 589 34.23 14.82 16.49
CA ARG A 589 33.49 13.71 15.83
C ARG A 589 34.23 13.20 14.59
N LEU A 590 34.75 14.10 13.78
CA LEU A 590 35.52 13.71 12.60
C LEU A 590 36.86 13.05 13.00
N ALA A 591 37.51 13.53 14.05
CA ALA A 591 38.71 12.91 14.60
C ALA A 591 38.44 11.46 15.08
N GLU A 592 37.34 11.24 15.79
CA GLU A 592 36.90 9.92 16.23
C GLU A 592 36.64 9.00 15.04
N ALA A 593 35.92 9.51 14.01
CA ALA A 593 35.64 8.77 12.79
C ALA A 593 36.89 8.38 12.01
N LEU A 594 37.88 9.28 11.91
CA LEU A 594 39.19 9.00 11.29
C LEU A 594 39.98 7.98 12.07
N ALA A 595 39.98 8.07 13.41
CA ALA A 595 40.69 7.12 14.28
C ALA A 595 40.08 5.71 14.15
N LEU A 596 38.75 5.60 14.07
CA LEU A 596 38.08 4.33 13.88
C LEU A 596 38.39 3.73 12.51
N LEU A 597 38.38 4.54 11.44
CA LEU A 597 38.78 4.10 10.11
C LEU A 597 40.21 3.62 10.06
N ALA A 598 41.12 4.35 10.69
CA ALA A 598 42.54 3.99 10.78
C ALA A 598 42.81 2.72 11.60
N ALA A 599 41.92 2.38 12.54
CA ALA A 599 41.97 1.16 13.34
C ALA A 599 41.34 -0.05 12.66
N SER A 600 40.73 0.11 11.46
CA SER A 600 40.13 -1.01 10.72
C SER A 600 41.19 -2.04 10.36
N PRO A 601 40.94 -3.35 10.59
CA PRO A 601 41.80 -4.42 10.13
C PRO A 601 41.88 -4.55 8.60
N HIS A 602 40.98 -3.87 7.88
CA HIS A 602 40.83 -3.91 6.42
C HIS A 602 41.20 -2.57 5.78
N SER A 603 42.37 -2.01 6.16
CA SER A 603 42.81 -0.69 5.70
C SER A 603 42.96 -0.57 4.18
N GLU A 604 43.11 -1.68 3.47
CA GLU A 604 43.14 -1.73 2.01
C GLU A 604 41.77 -1.46 1.37
N VAL A 605 40.68 -1.58 2.15
CA VAL A 605 39.29 -1.29 1.72
C VAL A 605 38.76 -0.06 2.46
N ASP A 606 38.97 0.00 3.76
CA ASP A 606 38.55 1.11 4.62
C ASP A 606 39.54 2.28 4.51
N ASN A 607 39.66 2.82 3.30
CA ASN A 607 40.54 3.90 2.91
C ASN A 607 39.77 5.15 2.57
N LEU A 608 40.01 6.24 3.27
CA LEU A 608 39.22 7.46 3.08
C LEU A 608 39.46 8.12 1.71
N ALA A 609 40.62 7.99 1.07
CA ALA A 609 40.83 8.50 -0.29
C ALA A 609 39.91 7.81 -1.29
N ASP A 610 39.75 6.47 -1.19
CA ASP A 610 38.82 5.70 -1.99
C ASP A 610 37.36 6.10 -1.70
N TRP A 611 36.97 6.34 -0.44
CA TRP A 611 35.63 6.79 -0.07
C TRP A 611 35.30 8.18 -0.57
N LEU A 612 36.31 9.04 -0.73
CA LEU A 612 36.16 10.38 -1.32
C LEU A 612 36.32 10.38 -2.84
N LEU A 613 36.74 9.26 -3.43
CA LEU A 613 37.04 9.10 -4.86
C LEU A 613 38.11 10.08 -5.36
N VAL A 614 39.21 10.18 -4.61
CA VAL A 614 40.39 11.02 -4.94
C VAL A 614 41.67 10.16 -4.97
N SER A 615 42.68 10.59 -5.70
CA SER A 615 43.94 9.81 -5.79
C SER A 615 44.72 9.81 -4.51
N SER A 616 44.71 10.89 -3.74
CA SER A 616 45.42 10.94 -2.46
C SER A 616 44.72 11.82 -1.42
N LEU A 617 44.96 11.47 -0.15
CA LEU A 617 44.47 12.22 1.02
C LEU A 617 45.63 12.44 1.97
N ARG A 618 45.82 13.68 2.45
CA ARG A 618 46.77 14.03 3.51
C ARG A 618 46.00 14.53 4.74
N LEU A 619 46.33 13.98 5.89
CA LEU A 619 45.82 14.43 7.18
C LEU A 619 46.84 15.37 7.85
N GLY A 620 46.47 16.65 8.02
CA GLY A 620 47.37 17.66 8.57
C GLY A 620 48.56 18.01 7.69
N GLY A 621 49.57 18.63 8.30
CA GLY A 621 50.80 19.02 7.62
C GLY A 621 50.73 20.38 6.90
N PRO A 622 51.83 20.80 6.22
CA PRO A 622 51.83 22.06 5.48
C PRO A 622 50.88 22.00 4.28
N PRO A 623 50.26 23.14 3.91
CA PRO A 623 49.41 23.19 2.74
C PRO A 623 50.14 22.75 1.47
N PRO A 624 49.46 22.11 0.51
CA PRO A 624 50.06 21.76 -0.77
C PRO A 624 50.52 23.01 -1.52
N PRO A 625 51.53 22.91 -2.38
CA PRO A 625 52.16 24.08 -3.01
C PRO A 625 51.24 24.86 -3.94
N ALA A 626 50.19 24.22 -4.48
CA ALA A 626 49.20 24.85 -5.36
C ALA A 626 47.81 24.45 -4.92
N VAL A 627 47.17 25.24 -4.07
CA VAL A 627 45.78 25.04 -3.62
C VAL A 627 44.82 25.58 -4.69
N LEU A 628 43.95 24.73 -5.23
CA LEU A 628 42.93 25.07 -6.22
C LEU A 628 41.66 25.60 -5.57
N ALA A 629 41.28 25.02 -4.42
CA ALA A 629 40.14 25.47 -3.63
C ALA A 629 40.35 25.16 -2.16
N GLU A 630 39.84 26.02 -1.28
CA GLU A 630 39.87 25.87 0.17
C GLU A 630 38.51 26.19 0.78
N ALA A 631 38.12 25.42 1.78
CA ALA A 631 37.00 25.74 2.67
C ALA A 631 37.40 25.41 4.10
N SER A 632 37.05 26.31 5.02
CA SER A 632 37.39 26.17 6.44
C SER A 632 36.16 26.53 7.27
N ASP A 633 35.94 25.78 8.35
CA ASP A 633 35.04 26.10 9.44
C ASP A 633 35.68 25.73 10.79
N GLU A 634 34.92 25.76 11.86
CA GLU A 634 35.43 25.44 13.21
C GLU A 634 35.79 23.95 13.37
N ALA A 635 35.20 23.07 12.53
CA ALA A 635 35.42 21.62 12.60
C ALA A 635 36.65 21.17 11.81
N PHE A 636 36.86 21.74 10.61
CA PHE A 636 37.99 21.34 9.76
C PHE A 636 38.27 22.32 8.61
N THR A 637 39.49 22.25 8.09
CA THR A 637 39.88 22.91 6.84
C THR A 637 40.13 21.85 5.77
N LEU A 638 39.52 22.05 4.60
CA LEU A 638 39.74 21.24 3.40
C LEU A 638 40.46 22.06 2.34
N ARG A 639 41.52 21.49 1.75
CA ARG A 639 42.24 22.04 0.59
C ARG A 639 42.25 21.03 -0.52
N ILE A 640 41.95 21.47 -1.73
CA ILE A 640 42.04 20.66 -2.95
C ILE A 640 43.28 21.15 -3.73
N ALA A 641 44.09 20.19 -4.14
CA ALA A 641 45.21 20.40 -5.06
C ALA A 641 45.22 19.32 -6.15
N ARG A 642 46.06 19.45 -7.16
CA ARG A 642 46.29 18.34 -8.08
C ARG A 642 46.99 17.20 -7.37
N ALA A 643 46.61 15.98 -7.71
CA ALA A 643 47.33 14.79 -7.31
C ALA A 643 48.74 14.75 -7.96
N GLU A 644 49.71 14.25 -7.22
CA GLU A 644 51.09 14.07 -7.70
C GLU A 644 51.18 12.81 -8.59
N GLY A 645 52.13 12.81 -9.52
CA GLY A 645 52.39 11.67 -10.41
C GLY A 645 51.62 11.71 -11.72
N GLU A 646 51.58 10.57 -12.39
CA GLU A 646 50.92 10.38 -13.67
C GLU A 646 49.66 9.50 -13.55
N LYS A 647 48.75 9.59 -14.50
CA LYS A 647 47.49 8.82 -14.52
C LYS A 647 47.75 7.37 -14.88
N CYS A 648 47.35 6.44 -14.02
CA CYS A 648 47.31 5.02 -14.32
C CYS A 648 46.21 4.74 -15.37
N GLU A 649 46.54 4.06 -16.48
CA GLU A 649 45.63 3.74 -17.55
C GLU A 649 44.53 2.73 -17.14
N ARG A 650 44.78 1.94 -16.06
CA ARG A 650 43.81 0.91 -15.61
C ARG A 650 42.88 1.42 -14.50
N CYS A 651 43.38 1.98 -13.41
CA CYS A 651 42.55 2.43 -12.28
C CYS A 651 42.22 3.92 -12.32
N TRP A 652 42.90 4.69 -13.17
CA TRP A 652 42.75 6.12 -13.37
C TRP A 652 43.19 7.00 -12.20
N HIS A 653 43.76 6.43 -11.13
CA HIS A 653 44.41 7.17 -10.09
C HIS A 653 45.71 7.79 -10.61
N TYR A 654 46.10 8.91 -10.02
CA TYR A 654 47.38 9.55 -10.27
C TYR A 654 48.38 9.03 -9.22
N GLU A 655 49.45 8.41 -9.70
CA GLU A 655 50.43 7.71 -8.87
C GLU A 655 51.86 8.08 -9.31
N THR A 656 52.78 8.08 -8.32
CA THR A 656 54.19 8.52 -8.56
C THR A 656 55.07 7.39 -9.07
N ASP A 657 54.58 6.17 -9.11
CA ASP A 657 55.31 4.97 -9.54
C ASP A 657 55.03 4.57 -11.01
N ILE A 658 54.23 5.34 -11.72
CA ILE A 658 54.02 5.13 -13.18
C ILE A 658 55.35 5.24 -13.89
N GLY A 659 55.64 4.32 -14.83
CA GLY A 659 56.90 4.22 -15.54
C GLY A 659 57.99 3.41 -14.81
N GLN A 660 57.78 3.03 -13.57
CA GLN A 660 58.74 2.25 -12.78
C GLN A 660 58.61 0.72 -12.96
N HIS A 661 57.58 0.26 -13.66
CA HIS A 661 57.29 -1.15 -13.89
C HIS A 661 57.54 -1.53 -15.36
N PRO A 662 58.71 -2.15 -15.69
CA PRO A 662 59.10 -2.35 -17.10
C PRO A 662 58.14 -3.18 -17.94
N ALA A 663 57.43 -4.16 -17.34
CA ALA A 663 56.43 -4.98 -18.01
C ALA A 663 55.11 -4.23 -18.27
N HIS A 664 54.81 -3.24 -17.45
CA HIS A 664 53.55 -2.49 -17.47
C HIS A 664 53.80 -0.98 -17.23
N PRO A 665 54.47 -0.28 -18.14
CA PRO A 665 54.99 1.09 -17.88
C PRO A 665 53.91 2.16 -17.72
N THR A 666 52.64 1.88 -18.10
CA THR A 666 51.55 2.83 -18.04
C THR A 666 50.58 2.60 -16.85
N VAL A 667 50.87 1.60 -15.99
CA VAL A 667 50.03 1.30 -14.84
C VAL A 667 50.79 1.36 -13.53
N CYS A 668 50.09 1.67 -12.43
CA CYS A 668 50.64 1.76 -11.09
C CYS A 668 50.95 0.39 -10.48
N GLY A 669 51.76 0.33 -9.45
CA GLY A 669 52.15 -0.91 -8.78
C GLY A 669 50.98 -1.73 -8.24
N ARG A 670 49.93 -1.07 -7.75
CA ARG A 670 48.68 -1.76 -7.36
C ARG A 670 48.06 -2.53 -8.53
N CYS A 671 48.03 -1.92 -9.69
CA CYS A 671 47.47 -2.55 -10.91
C CYS A 671 48.43 -3.62 -11.47
N VAL A 672 49.74 -3.45 -11.37
CA VAL A 672 50.73 -4.46 -11.73
C VAL A 672 50.55 -5.72 -10.90
N ALA A 673 50.42 -5.58 -9.58
CA ALA A 673 50.16 -6.73 -8.68
C ALA A 673 48.93 -7.55 -9.05
N VAL A 674 47.88 -6.90 -9.59
CA VAL A 674 46.66 -7.59 -10.07
C VAL A 674 46.87 -8.25 -11.44
N LEU A 675 47.74 -7.72 -12.29
CA LEU A 675 48.01 -8.26 -13.63
C LEU A 675 48.96 -9.44 -13.62
N GLU A 676 49.88 -9.47 -12.64
CA GLU A 676 50.91 -10.49 -12.52
C GLU A 676 50.55 -11.64 -11.58
N GLY A 677 49.42 -11.54 -10.86
CA GLY A 677 48.92 -12.62 -10.08
C GLY A 677 48.51 -12.57 -8.76
#